data_88525f6e9f30ced6177e2ea1490da766
#
_entry.id   88525f6e9f30ced6177e2ea1490da766
#
_cell.length_a   1.000
_cell.length_b   1.000
_cell.length_c   1.000
_cell.angle_alpha   90.00
_cell.angle_beta   90.00
_cell.angle_gamma   90.00
#
_symmetry.space_group_name_H-M   'P 1'
#
loop_
_entity.id
_entity.type
_entity.pdbx_description
1 polymer ?
#
loop_
_entity_poly.entity_id
_entity_poly.type
_entity_poly.pdbx_seq_one_letter_code
_entity_poly.pdbx_strand_id
1 'polypeptide(L)'
;MTDTNSSDSSAAKKSSKKSSEYGADSISILEGLEAVRKRPGMYIGSTGERGLHHLIWEVVDNSVDEAMAGYASQVDVTLLADGGVKVVDDGRGIPTDMHKTGVPTVEVVMTQLHAGGKFDSDSYAVSGGLHGVGISVVNALSTRVELAIDYGGFHWDQTYHHAVPNPLEKGAATRKTGTTVRFWPDSEIFETTTFNAETVARRLQEMAFLNKGLTITLTDERLTDEAAEAEAEMGGGNDGDDTAEVVGNKEEKADRVAKIKTRTYHYPDGLVDYIKHLNRTKHPIHTSVVGFTGKGTGHEVEIAMQWNNGYSESVHTFANTINTHEGGTHEEGFRAALTSTVNKYAADKKLVKEKDGKLTGDDIREGLAAVISVKVGDPQFEGQTKTKLGNTEVKSFVQKMCNEHLAHWFESNPAEAKVIIRKAVDSAQARMAARKARELVRRKTATDIGGLPGKLADCRSNDPTKCEVYIVEGDSAGGSAKSGRDSMYQAILPLRGKIINVEKARIDRVLKNAEVQSIITAFGTGIHDEFDIAKLRYHKIVLMADADVDGQHISTLLLTLLFRFMRPLVEHGHVFLAQPPLYKLKWQKGAEPEFAYSDRERDALLEAGKSNNKKINTEDGIQRYKGLGEMNAKELWETTMDPEVRILRQVTLDDAAAADELFSILMGEDVAARRSFIARNAKDVRFLDV
;
A
#
# COMPACT_ATOMS: atom_id res chain seq x y z
N MET A 1 48.44 -48.90 56.08
CA MET A 1 49.70 -48.18 55.80
C MET A 1 49.30 -47.19 54.73
N THR A 2 48.98 -45.98 55.13
CA THR A 2 49.79 -44.79 54.98
C THR A 2 49.85 -44.32 53.51
N ASP A 3 49.55 -43.16 53.04
CA ASP A 3 49.29 -41.87 53.58
C ASP A 3 49.04 -40.94 52.33
N THR A 4 48.13 -40.04 52.52
CA THR A 4 48.20 -38.56 52.32
C THR A 4 48.81 -38.02 51.01
N ASN A 5 48.17 -37.14 50.29
CA ASN A 5 47.94 -35.72 50.46
C ASN A 5 47.38 -35.08 49.15
N SER A 6 46.34 -34.47 49.19
CA SER A 6 46.03 -33.02 49.24
C SER A 6 46.47 -32.17 48.04
N SER A 7 45.51 -31.48 47.57
CA SER A 7 45.37 -30.08 47.12
C SER A 7 45.17 -29.97 45.59
N ASP A 8 44.32 -29.19 45.02
CA ASP A 8 43.65 -27.96 45.46
C ASP A 8 42.53 -27.65 44.47
N SER A 9 41.52 -27.12 44.98
CA SER A 9 40.29 -26.76 44.28
C SER A 9 40.46 -25.50 43.41
N SER A 10 39.94 -25.53 42.21
CA SER A 10 39.42 -24.32 41.60
C SER A 10 37.99 -24.57 41.10
N ALA A 11 37.03 -24.11 41.90
CA ALA A 11 35.62 -24.18 41.61
C ALA A 11 35.24 -23.21 40.50
N ALA A 12 35.04 -23.73 39.31
CA ALA A 12 34.31 -23.03 38.27
C ALA A 12 32.81 -23.06 38.58
N LYS A 13 32.26 -21.93 39.00
CA LYS A 13 30.81 -21.72 39.13
C LYS A 13 30.15 -21.88 37.75
N LYS A 14 29.60 -23.06 37.50
CA LYS A 14 28.59 -23.23 36.44
C LYS A 14 27.32 -22.50 36.88
N SER A 15 27.02 -21.36 36.25
CA SER A 15 25.71 -20.76 36.30
C SER A 15 24.70 -21.71 35.67
N SER A 16 23.91 -22.40 36.48
CA SER A 16 22.76 -23.16 36.00
C SER A 16 21.74 -22.17 35.44
N LYS A 17 21.61 -22.11 34.11
CA LYS A 17 20.39 -21.61 33.51
C LYS A 17 19.27 -22.53 34.00
N LYS A 18 18.41 -22.00 34.88
CA LYS A 18 17.10 -22.59 35.15
C LYS A 18 16.37 -22.66 33.81
N SER A 19 16.20 -23.83 33.25
CA SER A 19 15.17 -24.07 32.26
C SER A 19 13.85 -23.82 32.96
N SER A 20 13.15 -22.75 32.58
CA SER A 20 11.76 -22.56 33.01
C SER A 20 10.97 -23.77 32.48
N GLU A 21 10.55 -24.66 33.33
CA GLU A 21 9.61 -25.72 32.97
C GLU A 21 8.36 -25.05 32.42
N TYR A 22 7.99 -25.43 31.17
CA TYR A 22 6.74 -25.01 30.52
C TYR A 22 5.59 -25.74 31.27
N GLY A 23 5.00 -25.08 32.23
CA GLY A 23 3.92 -25.59 33.04
C GLY A 23 2.70 -24.67 33.06
N ALA A 24 1.64 -25.03 33.77
CA ALA A 24 0.41 -24.24 33.86
C ALA A 24 0.65 -22.78 34.29
N ASP A 25 1.63 -22.56 35.17
CA ASP A 25 2.02 -21.21 35.63
C ASP A 25 2.67 -20.32 34.55
N SER A 26 3.11 -20.91 33.43
CA SER A 26 3.66 -20.16 32.29
C SER A 26 2.58 -19.65 31.34
N ILE A 27 1.32 -20.06 31.53
CA ILE A 27 0.18 -19.62 30.69
C ILE A 27 -0.48 -18.44 31.41
N SER A 28 -0.25 -17.22 30.90
CA SER A 28 -0.92 -16.00 31.36
C SER A 28 -2.14 -15.71 30.52
N ILE A 29 -3.28 -15.45 31.15
CA ILE A 29 -4.48 -14.93 30.48
C ILE A 29 -4.40 -13.41 30.53
N LEU A 30 -4.48 -12.77 29.38
CA LEU A 30 -4.58 -11.31 29.28
C LEU A 30 -6.05 -10.97 29.06
N GLU A 31 -6.58 -10.10 29.90
CA GLU A 31 -7.98 -9.67 29.81
C GLU A 31 -8.09 -8.21 29.31
N GLY A 32 -9.14 -7.94 28.55
CA GLY A 32 -9.51 -6.59 28.14
C GLY A 32 -8.44 -5.86 27.32
N LEU A 33 -8.26 -4.57 27.61
CA LEU A 33 -7.37 -3.66 26.86
C LEU A 33 -5.88 -3.92 27.10
N GLU A 34 -5.52 -4.63 28.18
CA GLU A 34 -4.12 -5.01 28.43
C GLU A 34 -3.59 -5.96 27.34
N ALA A 35 -4.46 -6.84 26.82
CA ALA A 35 -4.13 -7.72 25.69
C ALA A 35 -3.76 -6.93 24.43
N VAL A 36 -4.46 -5.82 24.16
CA VAL A 36 -4.20 -4.92 23.05
C VAL A 36 -2.84 -4.24 23.18
N ARG A 37 -2.54 -3.67 24.36
CA ARG A 37 -1.25 -3.01 24.63
C ARG A 37 -0.07 -3.96 24.51
N LYS A 38 -0.24 -5.21 24.94
CA LYS A 38 0.84 -6.22 24.93
C LYS A 38 1.08 -6.80 23.52
N ARG A 39 0.06 -6.84 22.66
CA ARG A 39 0.12 -7.40 21.30
C ARG A 39 -0.59 -6.48 20.30
N PRO A 40 -0.18 -5.22 20.13
CA PRO A 40 -0.87 -4.26 19.27
C PRO A 40 -0.94 -4.72 17.82
N GLY A 41 0.11 -5.40 17.32
CA GLY A 41 0.15 -5.90 15.94
C GLY A 41 -0.99 -6.88 15.58
N MET A 42 -1.63 -7.53 16.57
CA MET A 42 -2.82 -8.38 16.31
C MET A 42 -4.05 -7.57 15.94
N TYR A 43 -4.12 -6.29 16.34
CA TYR A 43 -5.30 -5.42 16.15
C TYR A 43 -5.09 -4.38 15.05
N ILE A 44 -3.87 -3.81 14.94
CA ILE A 44 -3.53 -2.74 14.00
C ILE A 44 -2.47 -3.15 12.95
N GLY A 45 -2.07 -4.43 12.93
CA GLY A 45 -1.14 -4.99 11.96
C GLY A 45 0.34 -4.72 12.24
N SER A 46 0.72 -3.54 12.72
CA SER A 46 2.10 -3.16 13.05
C SER A 46 2.14 -2.03 14.08
N THR A 47 3.32 -1.73 14.63
CA THR A 47 3.57 -0.56 15.51
C THR A 47 4.31 0.57 14.79
N GLY A 48 4.63 0.39 13.51
CA GLY A 48 5.22 1.42 12.65
C GLY A 48 4.16 2.40 12.11
N GLU A 49 4.55 3.21 11.13
CA GLU A 49 3.73 4.27 10.52
C GLU A 49 2.34 3.78 10.06
N ARG A 50 2.26 2.59 9.45
CA ARG A 50 1.00 1.99 8.99
C ARG A 50 0.02 1.74 10.15
N GLY A 51 0.49 1.12 11.23
CA GLY A 51 -0.35 0.87 12.41
C GLY A 51 -0.74 2.15 13.14
N LEU A 52 0.13 3.18 13.13
CA LEU A 52 -0.19 4.49 13.65
C LEU A 52 -1.39 5.12 12.91
N HIS A 53 -1.36 5.14 11.57
CA HIS A 53 -2.46 5.66 10.76
C HIS A 53 -3.75 4.86 10.94
N HIS A 54 -3.65 3.56 11.26
CA HIS A 54 -4.83 2.72 11.50
C HIS A 54 -5.72 3.24 12.64
N LEU A 55 -5.13 3.92 13.65
CA LEU A 55 -5.91 4.57 14.70
C LEU A 55 -6.87 5.65 14.16
N ILE A 56 -6.43 6.42 13.15
CA ILE A 56 -7.30 7.41 12.47
C ILE A 56 -8.44 6.67 11.74
N TRP A 57 -8.10 5.60 11.03
CA TRP A 57 -9.09 4.85 10.25
C TRP A 57 -10.20 4.27 11.13
N GLU A 58 -9.87 3.71 12.28
CA GLU A 58 -10.85 3.15 13.21
C GLU A 58 -11.82 4.21 13.75
N VAL A 59 -11.37 5.45 13.97
CA VAL A 59 -12.24 6.54 14.41
C VAL A 59 -13.08 7.06 13.24
N VAL A 60 -12.47 7.30 12.07
CA VAL A 60 -13.17 7.83 10.89
C VAL A 60 -14.19 6.82 10.36
N ASP A 61 -13.87 5.51 10.36
CA ASP A 61 -14.80 4.46 9.93
C ASP A 61 -16.09 4.45 10.79
N ASN A 62 -16.00 4.81 12.08
CA ASN A 62 -17.20 4.96 12.91
C ASN A 62 -18.09 6.12 12.45
N SER A 63 -17.49 7.25 12.09
CA SER A 63 -18.21 8.41 11.54
C SER A 63 -18.80 8.11 10.14
N VAL A 64 -18.07 7.36 9.32
CA VAL A 64 -18.54 6.88 8.01
C VAL A 64 -19.69 5.87 8.16
N ASP A 65 -19.68 5.01 9.18
CA ASP A 65 -20.79 4.11 9.47
C ASP A 65 -22.08 4.89 9.81
N GLU A 66 -21.98 6.01 10.54
CA GLU A 66 -23.11 6.93 10.74
C GLU A 66 -23.61 7.55 9.42
N ALA A 67 -22.67 7.91 8.52
CA ALA A 67 -23.04 8.42 7.20
C ALA A 67 -23.69 7.35 6.32
N MET A 68 -23.20 6.09 6.32
CA MET A 68 -23.82 4.98 5.60
C MET A 68 -25.21 4.64 6.13
N ALA A 69 -25.44 4.84 7.43
CA ALA A 69 -26.73 4.69 8.06
C ALA A 69 -27.66 5.90 7.81
N GLY A 70 -27.17 6.97 7.18
CA GLY A 70 -27.94 8.16 6.81
C GLY A 70 -28.08 9.20 7.93
N TYR A 71 -27.26 9.11 8.99
CA TYR A 71 -27.32 10.02 10.14
C TYR A 71 -26.23 11.08 10.15
N ALA A 72 -25.11 10.88 9.45
CA ALA A 72 -24.05 11.86 9.31
C ALA A 72 -23.93 12.37 7.86
N SER A 73 -23.55 13.62 7.71
CA SER A 73 -23.32 14.29 6.43
C SER A 73 -21.95 14.96 6.34
N GLN A 74 -21.30 15.16 7.48
CA GLN A 74 -20.01 15.82 7.59
C GLN A 74 -19.09 15.09 8.57
N VAL A 75 -17.81 14.96 8.19
CA VAL A 75 -16.72 14.44 9.03
C VAL A 75 -15.54 15.39 8.92
N ASP A 76 -15.09 15.95 10.05
CA ASP A 76 -13.94 16.85 10.10
C ASP A 76 -12.79 16.17 10.84
N VAL A 77 -11.64 16.01 10.17
CA VAL A 77 -10.41 15.42 10.71
C VAL A 77 -9.36 16.52 10.86
N THR A 78 -8.79 16.64 12.05
CA THR A 78 -7.73 17.62 12.32
C THR A 78 -6.50 16.92 12.88
N LEU A 79 -5.35 17.13 12.25
CA LEU A 79 -4.05 16.79 12.80
C LEU A 79 -3.61 17.96 13.69
N LEU A 80 -3.61 17.74 14.99
CA LEU A 80 -3.40 18.79 15.99
C LEU A 80 -1.92 19.16 16.08
N ALA A 81 -1.64 20.43 16.42
CA ALA A 81 -0.28 20.94 16.58
C ALA A 81 0.52 20.19 17.65
N ASP A 82 -0.14 19.63 18.66
CA ASP A 82 0.47 18.87 19.76
C ASP A 82 0.68 17.38 19.46
N GLY A 83 0.49 16.96 18.20
CA GLY A 83 0.69 15.58 17.74
C GLY A 83 -0.52 14.66 17.91
N GLY A 84 -1.63 15.16 18.45
CA GLY A 84 -2.91 14.45 18.52
C GLY A 84 -3.69 14.48 17.21
N VAL A 85 -4.81 13.76 17.19
CA VAL A 85 -5.81 13.79 16.12
C VAL A 85 -7.18 14.07 16.71
N LYS A 86 -7.95 14.90 16.02
CA LYS A 86 -9.36 15.19 16.34
C LYS A 86 -10.23 14.77 15.16
N VAL A 87 -11.27 13.99 15.42
CA VAL A 87 -12.32 13.63 14.46
C VAL A 87 -13.66 14.07 15.00
N VAL A 88 -14.45 14.76 14.17
CA VAL A 88 -15.77 15.25 14.51
C VAL A 88 -16.77 14.77 13.47
N ASP A 89 -17.90 14.24 13.88
CA ASP A 89 -19.03 13.94 13.01
C ASP A 89 -20.34 14.59 13.52
N ASP A 90 -21.29 14.73 12.62
CA ASP A 90 -22.65 15.20 12.87
C ASP A 90 -23.66 14.05 12.97
N GLY A 91 -23.21 12.84 13.35
CA GLY A 91 -24.02 11.64 13.51
C GLY A 91 -24.95 11.67 14.73
N ARG A 92 -25.45 10.51 15.15
CA ARG A 92 -26.37 10.40 16.30
C ARG A 92 -25.74 10.66 17.65
N GLY A 93 -24.41 10.56 17.74
CA GLY A 93 -23.66 10.54 19.00
C GLY A 93 -23.64 9.18 19.67
N ILE A 94 -22.58 8.90 20.44
CA ILE A 94 -22.47 7.67 21.23
C ILE A 94 -23.49 7.72 22.37
N PRO A 95 -24.29 6.63 22.60
CA PRO A 95 -25.22 6.59 23.74
C PRO A 95 -24.54 6.77 25.08
N THR A 96 -25.07 7.67 25.92
CA THR A 96 -24.55 8.00 27.26
C THR A 96 -25.37 7.41 28.39
N ASP A 97 -26.46 6.72 28.06
CA ASP A 97 -27.35 6.06 29.02
C ASP A 97 -26.62 4.94 29.77
N MET A 98 -27.13 4.59 30.96
CA MET A 98 -26.57 3.51 31.77
C MET A 98 -26.78 2.16 31.10
N HIS A 99 -25.69 1.44 30.86
CA HIS A 99 -25.72 0.07 30.35
C HIS A 99 -26.14 -0.92 31.45
N LYS A 100 -26.62 -2.11 31.06
CA LYS A 100 -27.00 -3.20 31.98
C LYS A 100 -25.88 -3.68 32.93
N THR A 101 -24.63 -3.35 32.62
CA THR A 101 -23.47 -3.61 33.46
C THR A 101 -23.28 -2.61 34.59
N GLY A 102 -24.11 -1.55 34.66
CA GLY A 102 -24.06 -0.55 35.72
C GLY A 102 -23.07 0.60 35.49
N VAL A 103 -22.49 0.69 34.25
CA VAL A 103 -21.64 1.80 33.82
C VAL A 103 -22.25 2.49 32.60
N PRO A 104 -21.88 3.73 32.28
CA PRO A 104 -22.36 4.40 31.06
C PRO A 104 -22.04 3.59 29.80
N THR A 105 -22.94 3.58 28.81
CA THR A 105 -22.74 2.84 27.56
C THR A 105 -21.48 3.28 26.81
N VAL A 106 -21.18 4.58 26.82
CA VAL A 106 -19.95 5.11 26.23
C VAL A 106 -18.69 4.49 26.84
N GLU A 107 -18.67 4.29 28.16
CA GLU A 107 -17.55 3.65 28.87
C GLU A 107 -17.39 2.17 28.48
N VAL A 108 -18.50 1.46 28.30
CA VAL A 108 -18.48 0.08 27.79
C VAL A 108 -17.86 0.02 26.38
N VAL A 109 -18.27 0.91 25.50
CA VAL A 109 -17.79 0.99 24.12
C VAL A 109 -16.28 1.31 24.06
N MET A 110 -15.81 2.16 24.96
CA MET A 110 -14.42 2.63 25.00
C MET A 110 -13.46 1.66 25.71
N THR A 111 -13.96 0.81 26.62
CA THR A 111 -13.09 -0.01 27.49
C THR A 111 -13.26 -1.51 27.31
N GLN A 112 -14.30 -1.97 26.63
CA GLN A 112 -14.54 -3.40 26.44
C GLN A 112 -14.35 -3.79 24.97
N LEU A 113 -13.61 -4.87 24.74
CA LEU A 113 -13.51 -5.48 23.42
C LEU A 113 -14.82 -6.19 23.07
N HIS A 114 -15.16 -6.19 21.78
CA HIS A 114 -16.38 -6.80 21.27
C HIS A 114 -17.68 -6.19 21.87
N ALA A 115 -17.64 -4.88 22.15
CA ALA A 115 -18.77 -4.11 22.59
C ALA A 115 -19.15 -3.08 21.51
N GLY A 116 -20.42 -3.02 21.15
CA GLY A 116 -20.92 -2.02 20.17
C GLY A 116 -22.29 -2.34 19.64
N GLY A 117 -23.01 -1.32 19.17
CA GLY A 117 -24.36 -1.44 18.57
C GLY A 117 -24.37 -2.03 17.17
N LYS A 118 -23.20 -2.33 16.59
CA LYS A 118 -23.06 -2.86 15.22
C LYS A 118 -23.28 -4.39 15.13
N PHE A 119 -23.42 -5.07 16.25
CA PHE A 119 -23.83 -6.47 16.32
C PHE A 119 -25.34 -6.67 16.15
N ASP A 120 -26.12 -5.57 16.22
CA ASP A 120 -27.56 -5.60 16.06
C ASP A 120 -27.93 -5.00 14.69
N SER A 121 -28.49 -5.85 13.81
CA SER A 121 -28.92 -5.48 12.45
C SER A 121 -30.00 -4.38 12.43
N ASP A 122 -30.70 -4.17 13.53
CA ASP A 122 -31.73 -3.11 13.62
C ASP A 122 -31.11 -1.71 13.75
N SER A 123 -29.88 -1.62 14.28
CA SER A 123 -29.17 -0.35 14.46
C SER A 123 -28.33 0.05 13.27
N TYR A 124 -27.72 -0.94 12.57
CA TYR A 124 -26.89 -0.74 11.38
C TYR A 124 -27.11 -1.87 10.40
N ALA A 125 -27.81 -1.59 9.30
CA ALA A 125 -28.04 -2.58 8.24
C ALA A 125 -26.75 -2.99 7.50
N VAL A 126 -25.76 -2.07 7.47
CA VAL A 126 -24.43 -2.23 6.88
C VAL A 126 -23.42 -1.44 7.71
N SER A 127 -22.28 -2.02 8.00
CA SER A 127 -21.21 -1.36 8.77
C SER A 127 -19.84 -1.86 8.31
N GLY A 128 -18.82 -1.00 8.31
CA GLY A 128 -17.42 -1.35 8.14
C GLY A 128 -16.80 -1.89 9.42
N GLY A 129 -17.25 -1.40 10.57
CA GLY A 129 -16.81 -1.80 11.91
C GLY A 129 -17.45 -3.08 12.40
N LEU A 130 -16.93 -4.24 12.00
CA LEU A 130 -17.55 -5.56 12.25
C LEU A 130 -17.25 -6.19 13.60
N HIS A 131 -16.12 -5.85 14.23
CA HIS A 131 -15.60 -6.56 15.39
C HIS A 131 -15.91 -5.90 16.74
N GLY A 132 -16.42 -4.65 16.73
CA GLY A 132 -16.69 -3.89 17.96
C GLY A 132 -15.45 -3.66 18.82
N VAL A 133 -14.29 -3.51 18.17
CA VAL A 133 -13.00 -3.33 18.88
C VAL A 133 -12.27 -2.04 18.49
N GLY A 134 -12.60 -1.39 17.38
CA GLY A 134 -11.83 -0.30 16.81
C GLY A 134 -11.56 0.83 17.78
N ILE A 135 -12.61 1.43 18.35
CA ILE A 135 -12.45 2.60 19.24
C ILE A 135 -11.81 2.21 20.58
N SER A 136 -12.07 1.01 21.10
CA SER A 136 -11.41 0.53 22.32
C SER A 136 -9.93 0.22 22.11
N VAL A 137 -9.55 -0.18 20.88
CA VAL A 137 -8.14 -0.33 20.47
C VAL A 137 -7.45 1.04 20.40
N VAL A 138 -8.10 2.07 19.83
CA VAL A 138 -7.58 3.45 19.83
C VAL A 138 -7.35 3.92 21.26
N ASN A 139 -8.31 3.70 22.15
CA ASN A 139 -8.20 4.06 23.57
C ASN A 139 -7.03 3.31 24.25
N ALA A 140 -6.88 2.01 24.02
CA ALA A 140 -5.82 1.20 24.59
C ALA A 140 -4.42 1.63 24.16
N LEU A 141 -4.26 2.12 22.91
CA LEU A 141 -2.98 2.47 22.30
C LEU A 141 -2.67 3.97 22.35
N SER A 142 -3.47 4.73 23.11
CA SER A 142 -3.28 6.17 23.32
C SER A 142 -2.94 6.49 24.77
N THR A 143 -2.13 7.52 24.98
CA THR A 143 -1.87 8.07 26.33
C THR A 143 -3.07 8.79 26.87
N ARG A 144 -3.84 9.45 25.98
CA ARG A 144 -5.03 10.21 26.31
C ARG A 144 -6.06 10.12 25.18
N VAL A 145 -7.34 9.97 25.56
CA VAL A 145 -8.48 10.10 24.66
C VAL A 145 -9.49 11.04 25.31
N GLU A 146 -10.01 11.99 24.55
CA GLU A 146 -11.06 12.92 24.96
C GLU A 146 -12.28 12.73 24.05
N LEU A 147 -13.42 12.55 24.67
CA LEU A 147 -14.71 12.48 24.00
C LEU A 147 -15.55 13.71 24.34
N ALA A 148 -16.19 14.29 23.32
CA ALA A 148 -17.25 15.23 23.47
C ALA A 148 -18.44 14.74 22.63
N ILE A 149 -19.59 14.52 23.27
CA ILE A 149 -20.73 13.84 22.67
C ILE A 149 -21.97 14.69 22.82
N ASP A 150 -22.64 15.00 21.71
CA ASP A 150 -23.95 15.63 21.70
C ASP A 150 -25.02 14.54 21.51
N TYR A 151 -25.63 14.10 22.62
CA TYR A 151 -26.60 13.00 22.65
C TYR A 151 -27.74 13.25 23.67
N GLY A 152 -28.95 12.84 23.33
CA GLY A 152 -30.09 12.88 24.22
C GLY A 152 -30.48 14.32 24.65
N GLY A 153 -30.13 15.34 23.84
CA GLY A 153 -30.42 16.75 24.10
C GLY A 153 -29.41 17.44 25.03
N PHE A 154 -28.29 16.80 25.34
CA PHE A 154 -27.23 17.34 26.20
C PHE A 154 -25.85 17.10 25.59
N HIS A 155 -24.94 17.99 25.94
CA HIS A 155 -23.51 17.80 25.73
C HIS A 155 -22.92 16.97 26.86
N TRP A 156 -21.97 16.05 26.50
CA TRP A 156 -21.31 15.18 27.45
C TRP A 156 -19.82 15.12 27.16
N ASP A 157 -19.00 15.16 28.20
CA ASP A 157 -17.55 15.08 28.10
C ASP A 157 -17.04 13.89 28.93
N GLN A 158 -16.06 13.19 28.38
CA GLN A 158 -15.33 12.14 29.09
C GLN A 158 -13.89 12.05 28.61
N THR A 159 -12.94 11.94 29.54
CA THR A 159 -11.51 11.78 29.25
C THR A 159 -11.00 10.45 29.75
N TYR A 160 -10.12 9.85 28.99
CA TYR A 160 -9.43 8.59 29.33
C TYR A 160 -7.93 8.84 29.37
N HIS A 161 -7.26 8.34 30.39
CA HIS A 161 -5.80 8.33 30.52
C HIS A 161 -5.30 6.89 30.55
N HIS A 162 -4.50 6.48 29.57
CA HIS A 162 -4.08 5.07 29.38
C HIS A 162 -5.25 4.10 29.53
N ALA A 163 -6.34 4.41 28.82
CA ALA A 163 -7.60 3.66 28.81
C ALA A 163 -8.42 3.67 30.12
N VAL A 164 -8.00 4.40 31.14
CA VAL A 164 -8.75 4.55 32.41
C VAL A 164 -9.69 5.75 32.28
N PRO A 165 -11.02 5.56 32.43
CA PRO A 165 -12.00 6.63 32.33
C PRO A 165 -12.03 7.56 33.53
N ASN A 166 -12.16 8.86 33.27
CA ASN A 166 -12.68 9.80 34.25
C ASN A 166 -14.22 9.69 34.31
N PRO A 167 -14.89 10.25 35.32
CA PRO A 167 -16.34 10.30 35.35
C PRO A 167 -16.92 10.98 34.10
N LEU A 168 -18.01 10.44 33.57
CA LEU A 168 -18.76 11.08 32.48
C LEU A 168 -19.45 12.35 33.01
N GLU A 169 -19.14 13.48 32.39
CA GLU A 169 -19.66 14.78 32.80
C GLU A 169 -20.79 15.23 31.88
N LYS A 170 -21.92 15.62 32.47
CA LYS A 170 -23.07 16.18 31.76
C LYS A 170 -22.94 17.68 31.65
N GLY A 171 -22.84 18.20 30.44
CA GLY A 171 -22.73 19.61 30.13
C GLY A 171 -24.08 20.29 29.84
N ALA A 172 -24.04 21.34 29.03
CA ALA A 172 -25.19 22.15 28.67
C ALA A 172 -26.19 21.41 27.76
N ALA A 173 -27.44 21.88 27.74
CA ALA A 173 -28.43 21.43 26.79
C ALA A 173 -28.03 21.83 25.35
N THR A 174 -28.16 20.91 24.40
CA THR A 174 -27.85 21.13 22.98
C THR A 174 -28.96 20.59 22.09
N ARG A 175 -29.09 21.17 20.89
CA ARG A 175 -29.95 20.65 19.82
C ARG A 175 -29.14 19.88 18.75
N LYS A 176 -27.82 19.91 18.88
CA LYS A 176 -26.92 19.18 17.96
C LYS A 176 -26.84 17.71 18.36
N THR A 177 -26.46 16.90 17.42
CA THR A 177 -26.05 15.52 17.63
C THR A 177 -24.68 15.32 17.00
N GLY A 178 -23.90 14.37 17.51
CA GLY A 178 -22.60 14.04 16.94
C GLY A 178 -21.59 13.59 17.97
N THR A 179 -20.42 13.18 17.47
CA THR A 179 -19.32 12.74 18.30
C THR A 179 -18.04 13.48 17.91
N THR A 180 -17.30 13.90 18.93
CA THR A 180 -15.92 14.38 18.79
C THR A 180 -15.01 13.44 19.53
N VAL A 181 -14.01 12.90 18.84
CA VAL A 181 -12.95 12.06 19.43
C VAL A 181 -11.62 12.77 19.23
N ARG A 182 -10.87 12.97 20.32
CA ARG A 182 -9.47 13.40 20.26
C ARG A 182 -8.62 12.32 20.89
N PHE A 183 -7.48 11.98 20.28
CA PHE A 183 -6.59 10.97 20.82
C PHE A 183 -5.12 11.32 20.56
N TRP A 184 -4.24 10.87 21.45
CA TRP A 184 -2.80 11.04 21.38
C TRP A 184 -2.14 9.67 21.47
N PRO A 185 -1.49 9.19 20.40
CA PRO A 185 -0.84 7.88 20.37
C PRO A 185 0.24 7.75 21.44
N ASP A 186 0.40 6.54 21.97
CA ASP A 186 1.38 6.25 23.00
C ASP A 186 2.77 5.97 22.40
N SER A 187 3.74 6.85 22.68
CA SER A 187 5.12 6.75 22.19
C SER A 187 5.90 5.56 22.76
N GLU A 188 5.39 4.91 23.81
CA GLU A 188 5.97 3.66 24.34
C GLU A 188 5.58 2.45 23.49
N ILE A 189 4.54 2.57 22.65
CA ILE A 189 4.02 1.50 21.80
C ILE A 189 4.45 1.68 20.34
N PHE A 190 4.36 2.91 19.83
CA PHE A 190 4.62 3.21 18.43
C PHE A 190 6.07 3.66 18.19
N GLU A 191 6.65 3.18 17.10
CA GLU A 191 8.00 3.57 16.65
C GLU A 191 8.07 5.06 16.25
N THR A 192 6.94 5.63 15.85
CA THR A 192 6.73 7.05 15.58
C THR A 192 5.31 7.44 15.95
N THR A 193 5.11 8.68 16.39
CA THR A 193 3.78 9.27 16.66
C THR A 193 3.44 10.40 15.68
N THR A 194 4.24 10.57 14.63
CA THR A 194 4.03 11.59 13.60
C THR A 194 3.20 11.05 12.45
N PHE A 195 2.00 11.60 12.26
CA PHE A 195 1.11 11.24 11.16
C PHE A 195 1.54 11.89 9.85
N ASN A 196 1.45 11.15 8.74
CA ASN A 196 1.71 11.66 7.40
C ASN A 196 0.41 12.27 6.81
N ALA A 197 0.38 13.58 6.62
CA ALA A 197 -0.81 14.30 6.14
C ALA A 197 -1.26 13.85 4.75
N GLU A 198 -0.35 13.52 3.83
CA GLU A 198 -0.70 13.07 2.48
C GLU A 198 -1.32 11.66 2.50
N THR A 199 -0.84 10.78 3.37
CA THR A 199 -1.44 9.45 3.58
C THR A 199 -2.85 9.57 4.14
N VAL A 200 -3.05 10.48 5.11
CA VAL A 200 -4.38 10.77 5.66
C VAL A 200 -5.29 11.38 4.59
N ALA A 201 -4.81 12.38 3.85
CA ALA A 201 -5.56 13.07 2.80
C ALA A 201 -6.08 12.11 1.73
N ARG A 202 -5.22 11.21 1.22
CA ARG A 202 -5.60 10.22 0.20
C ARG A 202 -6.70 9.28 0.69
N ARG A 203 -6.57 8.75 1.90
CA ARG A 203 -7.57 7.83 2.44
C ARG A 203 -8.92 8.53 2.70
N LEU A 204 -8.92 9.76 3.22
CA LEU A 204 -10.14 10.54 3.41
C LEU A 204 -10.82 10.88 2.07
N GLN A 205 -10.03 11.19 1.03
CA GLN A 205 -10.53 11.40 -0.32
C GLN A 205 -11.20 10.13 -0.88
N GLU A 206 -10.58 8.96 -0.72
CA GLU A 206 -11.14 7.68 -1.12
C GLU A 206 -12.47 7.40 -0.40
N MET A 207 -12.52 7.62 0.92
CA MET A 207 -13.75 7.47 1.71
C MET A 207 -14.87 8.40 1.23
N ALA A 208 -14.53 9.63 0.84
CA ALA A 208 -15.50 10.57 0.30
C ALA A 208 -16.05 10.14 -1.07
N PHE A 209 -15.23 9.54 -1.95
CA PHE A 209 -15.71 8.94 -3.20
C PHE A 209 -16.65 7.75 -2.98
N LEU A 210 -16.38 6.91 -1.98
CA LEU A 210 -17.15 5.72 -1.67
C LEU A 210 -18.50 6.03 -0.99
N ASN A 211 -18.62 7.22 -0.41
CA ASN A 211 -19.82 7.66 0.32
C ASN A 211 -20.40 8.91 -0.34
N LYS A 212 -21.19 8.68 -1.37
CA LYS A 212 -21.84 9.73 -2.17
C LYS A 212 -22.55 10.76 -1.28
N GLY A 213 -22.16 12.05 -1.43
CA GLY A 213 -22.76 13.17 -0.72
C GLY A 213 -22.17 13.42 0.68
N LEU A 214 -21.29 12.57 1.19
CA LEU A 214 -20.53 12.83 2.42
C LEU A 214 -19.47 13.90 2.17
N THR A 215 -19.39 14.88 3.08
CA THR A 215 -18.32 15.88 3.09
C THR A 215 -17.29 15.51 4.14
N ILE A 216 -16.02 15.37 3.73
CA ILE A 216 -14.90 15.10 4.64
C ILE A 216 -13.91 16.26 4.55
N THR A 217 -13.54 16.85 5.68
CA THR A 217 -12.56 17.94 5.75
C THR A 217 -11.32 17.46 6.51
N LEU A 218 -10.13 17.68 5.94
CA LEU A 218 -8.84 17.48 6.61
C LEU A 218 -8.22 18.84 6.91
N THR A 219 -7.87 19.08 8.16
CA THR A 219 -7.11 20.26 8.60
C THR A 219 -5.79 19.81 9.23
N ASP A 220 -4.66 20.38 8.79
CA ASP A 220 -3.35 20.15 9.41
C ASP A 220 -2.91 21.43 10.12
N GLU A 221 -2.88 21.39 11.45
CA GLU A 221 -2.47 22.49 12.32
C GLU A 221 -0.95 22.49 12.62
N ARG A 222 -0.21 21.47 12.13
CA ARG A 222 1.21 21.27 12.47
C ARG A 222 2.19 22.04 11.58
N LEU A 223 1.70 22.79 10.58
CA LEU A 223 2.54 23.56 9.68
C LEU A 223 3.26 24.68 10.43
N THR A 224 4.59 24.62 10.48
CA THR A 224 5.45 25.65 11.05
C THR A 224 5.72 26.75 10.04
N ASP A 225 6.11 27.95 10.52
CA ASP A 225 6.45 29.11 9.69
C ASP A 225 7.51 28.84 8.61
N GLU A 226 8.46 27.91 8.86
CA GLU A 226 9.49 27.50 7.89
C GLU A 226 8.91 26.82 6.63
N ALA A 227 7.83 26.04 6.78
CA ALA A 227 7.15 25.43 5.63
C ALA A 227 6.37 26.46 4.81
N ALA A 228 5.80 27.48 5.46
CA ALA A 228 5.10 28.59 4.82
C ALA A 228 6.05 29.54 4.06
N GLU A 229 7.25 29.80 4.58
CA GLU A 229 8.28 30.60 3.89
C GLU A 229 8.79 29.88 2.63
N ALA A 230 9.00 28.57 2.68
CA ALA A 230 9.43 27.79 1.54
C ALA A 230 8.36 27.68 0.42
N GLU A 231 7.06 27.69 0.75
CA GLU A 231 5.98 27.75 -0.25
C GLU A 231 5.82 29.16 -0.85
N ALA A 232 6.08 30.21 -0.08
CA ALA A 232 6.01 31.61 -0.55
C ALA A 232 7.15 31.98 -1.52
N GLU A 233 8.35 31.42 -1.34
CA GLU A 233 9.47 31.62 -2.25
C GLU A 233 9.31 30.92 -3.61
N MET A 234 8.52 29.82 -3.68
CA MET A 234 8.26 29.10 -4.94
C MET A 234 7.01 29.57 -5.69
N GLY A 235 6.17 30.42 -5.09
CA GLY A 235 4.87 30.86 -5.62
C GLY A 235 4.92 31.95 -6.69
N GLY A 236 6.02 32.18 -7.37
CA GLY A 236 6.19 33.20 -8.41
C GLY A 236 5.91 32.73 -9.85
N GLY A 237 5.11 31.71 -10.06
CA GLY A 237 4.73 31.22 -11.39
C GLY A 237 3.22 31.06 -11.52
N ASN A 238 2.60 32.05 -12.14
CA ASN A 238 1.18 32.05 -12.47
C ASN A 238 0.95 31.12 -13.65
N ASP A 239 0.20 30.01 -13.47
CA ASP A 239 -0.62 29.45 -14.54
C ASP A 239 -1.71 28.53 -13.96
N GLY A 240 -2.90 28.76 -14.47
CA GLY A 240 -4.20 28.55 -13.97
C GLY A 240 -4.72 27.14 -13.75
N ASP A 241 -5.79 27.17 -13.02
CA ASP A 241 -6.90 26.21 -12.95
C ASP A 241 -6.75 25.01 -12.02
N ASP A 242 -6.85 25.32 -10.70
CA ASP A 242 -7.50 24.42 -9.75
C ASP A 242 -8.15 25.31 -8.66
N THR A 243 -9.48 25.23 -8.56
CA THR A 243 -10.30 26.02 -7.66
C THR A 243 -10.13 25.59 -6.20
N ALA A 244 -9.06 26.08 -5.57
CA ALA A 244 -9.00 26.28 -4.15
C ALA A 244 -9.01 27.80 -3.92
N GLU A 245 -10.13 28.37 -3.47
CA GLU A 245 -10.23 29.79 -3.17
C GLU A 245 -9.21 30.18 -2.10
N VAL A 246 -8.14 30.86 -2.54
CA VAL A 246 -7.25 31.61 -1.66
C VAL A 246 -7.80 33.02 -1.56
N VAL A 247 -8.54 33.31 -0.51
CA VAL A 247 -8.90 34.69 -0.16
C VAL A 247 -7.69 35.30 0.54
N GLY A 248 -6.95 36.13 -0.16
CA GLY A 248 -5.85 36.92 0.38
C GLY A 248 -6.10 38.39 0.16
N ASN A 249 -6.43 39.14 1.22
CA ASN A 249 -6.33 40.60 1.25
C ASN A 249 -4.89 41.04 1.57
N LYS A 250 -4.36 41.92 0.73
CA LYS A 250 -3.16 42.71 0.99
C LYS A 250 -3.52 43.82 1.97
N GLU A 251 -2.87 43.82 3.12
CA GLU A 251 -2.44 44.90 3.98
C GLU A 251 -2.50 44.48 5.45
N GLU A 252 -1.33 44.17 6.02
CA GLU A 252 -0.80 44.66 7.29
C GLU A 252 0.39 43.78 7.73
N LYS A 253 1.53 44.43 7.92
CA LYS A 253 2.71 43.87 8.57
C LYS A 253 2.45 43.84 10.08
N ALA A 254 1.93 42.77 10.60
CA ALA A 254 2.08 42.28 11.98
C ALA A 254 1.22 41.01 12.15
N ASP A 255 1.80 39.94 12.70
CA ASP A 255 1.24 38.61 12.93
C ASP A 255 1.23 37.68 11.70
N ARG A 256 2.39 37.06 11.43
CA ARG A 256 2.49 35.87 10.60
C ARG A 256 1.90 34.68 11.36
N VAL A 257 0.60 34.49 11.22
CA VAL A 257 -0.07 33.26 11.65
C VAL A 257 0.30 32.15 10.67
N ALA A 258 0.86 31.04 11.14
CA ALA A 258 1.09 29.85 10.35
C ALA A 258 -0.17 29.47 9.55
N LYS A 259 -0.03 29.32 8.23
CA LYS A 259 -1.20 29.07 7.37
C LYS A 259 -1.65 27.62 7.55
N ILE A 260 -2.72 27.42 8.30
CA ILE A 260 -3.40 26.12 8.47
C ILE A 260 -3.83 25.61 7.09
N LYS A 261 -3.42 24.39 6.71
CA LYS A 261 -3.79 23.79 5.44
C LYS A 261 -5.05 22.96 5.60
N THR A 262 -6.14 23.41 4.95
CA THR A 262 -7.42 22.69 4.96
C THR A 262 -7.74 22.17 3.56
N ARG A 263 -8.19 20.90 3.47
CA ARG A 263 -8.66 20.26 2.26
C ARG A 263 -10.06 19.70 2.50
N THR A 264 -10.99 19.98 1.61
CA THR A 264 -12.36 19.47 1.68
C THR A 264 -12.64 18.54 0.50
N TYR A 265 -13.19 17.37 0.78
CA TYR A 265 -13.56 16.35 -0.18
C TYR A 265 -15.08 16.18 -0.17
N HIS A 266 -15.71 16.43 -1.31
CA HIS A 266 -17.13 16.24 -1.50
C HIS A 266 -17.41 15.83 -2.95
N TYR A 267 -17.98 14.65 -3.14
CA TYR A 267 -18.19 14.07 -4.47
C TYR A 267 -19.65 13.69 -4.68
N PRO A 268 -20.43 14.57 -5.35
CA PRO A 268 -21.86 14.36 -5.55
C PRO A 268 -22.20 13.14 -6.38
N ASP A 269 -21.31 12.75 -7.32
CA ASP A 269 -21.50 11.60 -8.18
C ASP A 269 -20.78 10.32 -7.67
N GLY A 270 -20.11 10.39 -6.51
CA GLY A 270 -19.51 9.24 -5.83
C GLY A 270 -18.50 8.48 -6.69
N LEU A 271 -18.77 7.19 -6.99
CA LEU A 271 -17.86 6.35 -7.79
C LEU A 271 -17.65 6.86 -9.22
N VAL A 272 -18.60 7.59 -9.79
CA VAL A 272 -18.41 8.22 -11.12
C VAL A 272 -17.30 9.27 -11.06
N ASP A 273 -17.28 10.07 -10.00
CA ASP A 273 -16.22 11.07 -9.78
C ASP A 273 -14.88 10.37 -9.47
N TYR A 274 -14.92 9.24 -8.79
CA TYR A 274 -13.71 8.43 -8.54
C TYR A 274 -13.10 7.93 -9.86
N ILE A 275 -13.92 7.42 -10.80
CA ILE A 275 -13.43 7.01 -12.13
C ILE A 275 -12.87 8.18 -12.91
N LYS A 276 -13.50 9.36 -12.88
CA LYS A 276 -12.96 10.58 -13.51
C LYS A 276 -11.60 10.94 -12.90
N HIS A 277 -11.47 10.83 -11.59
CA HIS A 277 -10.21 11.07 -10.88
C HIS A 277 -9.12 10.07 -11.30
N LEU A 278 -9.40 8.76 -11.33
CA LEU A 278 -8.46 7.72 -11.76
C LEU A 278 -8.02 7.87 -13.23
N ASN A 279 -8.90 8.41 -14.06
CA ASN A 279 -8.62 8.64 -15.48
C ASN A 279 -8.08 10.05 -15.78
N ARG A 280 -7.86 10.90 -14.78
CA ARG A 280 -7.42 12.29 -14.96
C ARG A 280 -6.14 12.40 -15.80
N THR A 281 -5.19 11.48 -15.60
CA THR A 281 -3.91 11.41 -16.33
C THR A 281 -3.91 10.38 -17.46
N LYS A 282 -5.03 9.68 -17.66
CA LYS A 282 -5.22 8.64 -18.68
C LYS A 282 -6.28 9.14 -19.68
N HIS A 283 -6.03 9.06 -20.97
CA HIS A 283 -6.97 9.55 -21.98
C HIS A 283 -8.14 8.57 -22.17
N PRO A 284 -9.36 8.87 -21.69
CA PRO A 284 -10.53 8.02 -21.94
C PRO A 284 -10.82 7.84 -23.43
N ILE A 285 -11.21 6.63 -23.86
CA ILE A 285 -11.55 6.34 -25.26
C ILE A 285 -13.03 6.58 -25.58
N HIS A 286 -13.83 6.86 -24.56
CA HIS A 286 -15.24 7.22 -24.66
C HIS A 286 -15.62 8.23 -23.57
N THR A 287 -16.68 9.01 -23.80
CA THR A 287 -17.01 10.18 -23.01
C THR A 287 -17.72 9.83 -21.70
N SER A 288 -18.69 8.90 -21.74
CA SER A 288 -19.51 8.57 -20.58
C SER A 288 -18.80 7.60 -19.63
N VAL A 289 -18.98 7.82 -18.33
CA VAL A 289 -18.63 6.82 -17.31
C VAL A 289 -19.82 5.85 -17.21
N VAL A 290 -19.55 4.55 -17.33
CA VAL A 290 -20.55 3.51 -17.07
C VAL A 290 -20.74 3.41 -15.56
N GLY A 291 -21.87 3.85 -15.03
CA GLY A 291 -22.19 3.80 -13.60
C GLY A 291 -23.57 3.23 -13.35
N PHE A 292 -23.69 2.37 -12.35
CA PHE A 292 -24.97 1.81 -11.92
C PHE A 292 -24.94 1.32 -10.48
N THR A 293 -26.14 1.25 -9.88
CA THR A 293 -26.37 0.70 -8.54
C THR A 293 -27.36 -0.44 -8.65
N GLY A 294 -27.09 -1.56 -8.00
CA GLY A 294 -27.98 -2.70 -7.88
C GLY A 294 -28.30 -3.01 -6.41
N LYS A 295 -29.57 -3.31 -6.12
CA LYS A 295 -30.03 -3.67 -4.77
C LYS A 295 -30.60 -5.09 -4.77
N GLY A 296 -30.29 -5.83 -3.70
CA GLY A 296 -30.81 -7.17 -3.45
C GLY A 296 -31.16 -7.33 -1.97
N THR A 297 -31.57 -8.51 -1.57
CA THR A 297 -31.90 -8.81 -0.18
C THR A 297 -30.62 -8.86 0.65
N GLY A 298 -30.37 -7.84 1.48
CA GLY A 298 -29.17 -7.75 2.32
C GLY A 298 -27.89 -7.35 1.60
N HIS A 299 -27.96 -7.00 0.30
CA HIS A 299 -26.79 -6.63 -0.49
C HIS A 299 -27.11 -5.42 -1.38
N GLU A 300 -26.14 -4.55 -1.51
CA GLU A 300 -26.14 -3.46 -2.48
C GLU A 300 -24.79 -3.43 -3.20
N VAL A 301 -24.79 -3.15 -4.51
CA VAL A 301 -23.57 -2.97 -5.29
C VAL A 301 -23.65 -1.66 -6.05
N GLU A 302 -22.59 -0.90 -6.01
CA GLU A 302 -22.35 0.26 -6.86
C GLU A 302 -21.09 0.02 -7.67
N ILE A 303 -21.16 0.22 -8.98
CA ILE A 303 -20.04 0.04 -9.90
C ILE A 303 -19.96 1.24 -10.81
N ALA A 304 -18.73 1.75 -10.98
CA ALA A 304 -18.43 2.71 -12.03
C ALA A 304 -17.20 2.23 -12.80
N MET A 305 -17.18 2.48 -14.13
CA MET A 305 -16.07 2.09 -14.98
C MET A 305 -15.96 2.92 -16.25
N GLN A 306 -14.75 3.01 -16.80
CA GLN A 306 -14.48 3.68 -18.08
C GLN A 306 -13.17 3.13 -18.68
N TRP A 307 -13.11 2.97 -19.99
CA TRP A 307 -11.90 2.57 -20.70
C TRP A 307 -11.08 3.77 -21.14
N ASN A 308 -9.76 3.64 -21.07
CA ASN A 308 -8.78 4.63 -21.48
C ASN A 308 -7.78 4.05 -22.49
N ASN A 309 -6.86 4.87 -23.00
CA ASN A 309 -5.85 4.47 -23.98
C ASN A 309 -4.74 3.58 -23.40
N GLY A 310 -4.66 3.42 -22.08
CA GLY A 310 -3.66 2.59 -21.42
C GLY A 310 -3.75 1.11 -21.77
N TYR A 311 -2.74 0.35 -21.38
CA TYR A 311 -2.62 -1.07 -21.65
C TYR A 311 -2.84 -1.93 -20.40
N SER A 312 -2.86 -1.31 -19.23
CA SER A 312 -3.07 -1.97 -17.93
C SER A 312 -4.49 -1.77 -17.44
N GLU A 313 -5.03 -2.76 -16.74
CA GLU A 313 -6.27 -2.59 -15.97
C GLU A 313 -6.01 -1.90 -14.63
N SER A 314 -7.00 -1.19 -14.14
CA SER A 314 -7.03 -0.52 -12.83
C SER A 314 -8.39 -0.82 -12.20
N VAL A 315 -8.49 -1.96 -11.50
CA VAL A 315 -9.73 -2.42 -10.85
C VAL A 315 -9.55 -2.32 -9.34
N HIS A 316 -10.42 -1.53 -8.70
CA HIS A 316 -10.41 -1.30 -7.26
C HIS A 316 -11.69 -1.83 -6.66
N THR A 317 -11.58 -2.58 -5.56
CA THR A 317 -12.72 -3.28 -4.97
C THR A 317 -12.86 -2.97 -3.49
N PHE A 318 -14.11 -2.78 -3.07
CA PHE A 318 -14.46 -2.39 -1.71
C PHE A 318 -15.66 -3.20 -1.21
N ALA A 319 -15.61 -3.56 0.07
CA ALA A 319 -16.74 -4.13 0.79
C ALA A 319 -16.98 -3.34 2.08
N ASN A 320 -18.18 -2.73 2.22
CA ASN A 320 -18.53 -1.84 3.33
C ASN A 320 -17.44 -0.74 3.55
N THR A 321 -17.03 -0.07 2.48
CA THR A 321 -15.97 0.93 2.42
C THR A 321 -14.54 0.45 2.68
N ILE A 322 -14.35 -0.81 3.04
CA ILE A 322 -13.05 -1.42 3.27
C ILE A 322 -12.44 -1.82 1.93
N ASN A 323 -11.19 -1.43 1.69
CA ASN A 323 -10.44 -1.79 0.48
C ASN A 323 -10.05 -3.27 0.52
N THR A 324 -10.60 -4.05 -0.42
CA THR A 324 -10.30 -5.47 -0.60
C THR A 324 -9.25 -5.63 -1.70
N HIS A 325 -8.01 -5.26 -1.41
CA HIS A 325 -6.95 -5.21 -2.41
C HIS A 325 -6.56 -6.58 -3.00
N GLU A 326 -6.90 -7.69 -2.33
CA GLU A 326 -6.81 -9.05 -2.86
C GLU A 326 -8.10 -9.48 -3.59
N GLY A 327 -9.05 -8.56 -3.80
CA GLY A 327 -10.30 -8.82 -4.49
C GLY A 327 -11.29 -9.63 -3.66
N GLY A 328 -11.86 -10.66 -4.28
CA GLY A 328 -12.84 -11.55 -3.67
C GLY A 328 -14.05 -11.82 -4.58
N THR A 329 -15.10 -12.35 -3.98
CA THR A 329 -16.29 -12.84 -4.70
C THR A 329 -17.00 -11.77 -5.53
N HIS A 330 -17.00 -10.51 -5.09
CA HIS A 330 -17.57 -9.38 -5.82
C HIS A 330 -16.75 -9.06 -7.09
N GLU A 331 -15.45 -9.10 -7.04
CA GLU A 331 -14.59 -8.93 -8.20
C GLU A 331 -14.73 -10.08 -9.18
N GLU A 332 -14.77 -11.31 -8.68
CA GLU A 332 -14.98 -12.50 -9.51
C GLU A 332 -16.31 -12.41 -10.27
N GLY A 333 -17.40 -12.00 -9.60
CA GLY A 333 -18.70 -11.78 -10.20
C GLY A 333 -18.66 -10.72 -11.30
N PHE A 334 -18.01 -9.60 -11.04
CA PHE A 334 -17.82 -8.52 -12.01
C PHE A 334 -17.02 -8.98 -13.24
N ARG A 335 -15.85 -9.61 -13.04
CA ARG A 335 -14.98 -10.10 -14.13
C ARG A 335 -15.68 -11.11 -15.02
N ALA A 336 -16.43 -12.02 -14.43
CA ALA A 336 -17.23 -13.02 -15.16
C ALA A 336 -18.35 -12.36 -15.99
N ALA A 337 -19.11 -11.44 -15.39
CA ALA A 337 -20.19 -10.72 -16.06
C ALA A 337 -19.68 -9.85 -17.20
N LEU A 338 -18.64 -9.06 -16.96
CA LEU A 338 -18.06 -8.19 -17.98
C LEU A 338 -17.62 -8.99 -19.20
N THR A 339 -16.88 -10.09 -18.97
CA THR A 339 -16.39 -10.96 -20.04
C THR A 339 -17.54 -11.60 -20.84
N SER A 340 -18.58 -12.10 -20.16
CA SER A 340 -19.72 -12.73 -20.83
C SER A 340 -20.56 -11.74 -21.62
N THR A 341 -20.84 -10.57 -21.03
CA THR A 341 -21.70 -9.53 -21.66
C THR A 341 -21.05 -8.92 -22.89
N VAL A 342 -19.74 -8.56 -22.80
CA VAL A 342 -18.99 -8.01 -23.93
C VAL A 342 -18.92 -9.02 -25.09
N ASN A 343 -18.60 -10.28 -24.82
CA ASN A 343 -18.53 -11.32 -25.83
C ASN A 343 -19.88 -11.55 -26.49
N LYS A 344 -20.99 -11.58 -25.71
CA LYS A 344 -22.34 -11.74 -26.22
C LYS A 344 -22.71 -10.58 -27.15
N TYR A 345 -22.55 -9.33 -26.68
CA TYR A 345 -22.85 -8.15 -27.48
C TYR A 345 -22.02 -8.08 -28.77
N ALA A 346 -20.72 -8.38 -28.66
CA ALA A 346 -19.81 -8.39 -29.81
C ALA A 346 -20.22 -9.43 -30.87
N ALA A 347 -20.71 -10.61 -30.46
CA ALA A 347 -21.23 -11.65 -31.35
C ALA A 347 -22.56 -11.23 -31.98
N ASP A 348 -23.53 -10.75 -31.18
CA ASP A 348 -24.85 -10.34 -31.65
C ASP A 348 -24.77 -9.20 -32.68
N LYS A 349 -23.86 -8.25 -32.47
CA LYS A 349 -23.62 -7.11 -33.41
C LYS A 349 -22.56 -7.42 -34.49
N LYS A 350 -22.01 -8.63 -34.54
CA LYS A 350 -20.99 -9.09 -35.52
C LYS A 350 -19.73 -8.18 -35.52
N LEU A 351 -19.33 -7.69 -34.35
CA LEU A 351 -18.19 -6.79 -34.23
C LEU A 351 -16.84 -7.53 -34.16
N VAL A 352 -16.86 -8.82 -33.87
CA VAL A 352 -15.68 -9.71 -33.87
C VAL A 352 -15.77 -10.67 -35.01
N LYS A 353 -14.68 -10.82 -35.80
CA LYS A 353 -14.59 -11.77 -36.89
C LYS A 353 -14.28 -13.15 -36.37
N GLU A 354 -14.78 -14.23 -36.97
CA GLU A 354 -14.49 -15.61 -36.59
C GLU A 354 -13.00 -15.92 -36.42
N LYS A 355 -12.16 -15.33 -37.29
CA LYS A 355 -10.69 -15.49 -37.25
C LYS A 355 -10.03 -14.86 -35.99
N ASP A 356 -10.68 -13.90 -35.36
CA ASP A 356 -10.15 -13.21 -34.19
C ASP A 356 -10.45 -14.01 -32.89
N GLY A 357 -11.32 -15.04 -32.98
CA GLY A 357 -11.68 -15.90 -31.86
C GLY A 357 -12.51 -15.16 -30.79
N LYS A 358 -12.71 -15.84 -29.67
CA LYS A 358 -13.40 -15.27 -28.49
C LYS A 358 -12.44 -14.35 -27.72
N LEU A 359 -12.93 -13.19 -27.30
CA LEU A 359 -12.17 -12.26 -26.46
C LEU A 359 -11.98 -12.84 -25.06
N THR A 360 -10.76 -12.78 -24.53
CA THR A 360 -10.48 -13.15 -23.13
C THR A 360 -10.83 -12.01 -22.20
N GLY A 361 -10.88 -12.30 -20.89
CA GLY A 361 -11.07 -11.28 -19.87
C GLY A 361 -10.01 -10.17 -19.95
N ASP A 362 -8.75 -10.53 -20.12
CA ASP A 362 -7.64 -9.57 -20.24
C ASP A 362 -7.78 -8.66 -21.46
N ASP A 363 -8.22 -9.22 -22.62
CA ASP A 363 -8.42 -8.40 -23.82
C ASP A 363 -9.49 -7.32 -23.58
N ILE A 364 -10.53 -7.65 -22.81
CA ILE A 364 -11.65 -6.75 -22.51
C ILE A 364 -11.26 -5.71 -21.47
N ARG A 365 -10.43 -6.10 -20.49
CA ARG A 365 -10.02 -5.22 -19.39
C ARG A 365 -8.80 -4.36 -19.71
N GLU A 366 -8.16 -4.52 -20.88
CA GLU A 366 -7.07 -3.65 -21.30
C GLU A 366 -7.51 -2.18 -21.31
N GLY A 367 -6.87 -1.34 -20.48
CA GLY A 367 -7.20 0.07 -20.30
C GLY A 367 -8.48 0.33 -19.52
N LEU A 368 -9.04 -0.67 -18.82
CA LEU A 368 -10.20 -0.48 -17.97
C LEU A 368 -9.81 0.14 -16.63
N ALA A 369 -10.45 1.25 -16.26
CA ALA A 369 -10.53 1.73 -14.88
C ALA A 369 -11.92 1.38 -14.34
N ALA A 370 -11.99 0.65 -13.21
CA ALA A 370 -13.25 0.24 -12.60
C ALA A 370 -13.16 0.29 -11.07
N VAL A 371 -14.25 0.71 -10.45
CA VAL A 371 -14.43 0.67 -8.99
C VAL A 371 -15.69 -0.15 -8.71
N ILE A 372 -15.57 -1.16 -7.86
CA ILE A 372 -16.65 -2.04 -7.43
C ILE A 372 -16.80 -1.88 -5.91
N SER A 373 -17.91 -1.32 -5.45
CA SER A 373 -18.25 -1.19 -4.05
C SER A 373 -19.47 -2.01 -3.72
N VAL A 374 -19.36 -2.94 -2.76
CA VAL A 374 -20.48 -3.72 -2.27
C VAL A 374 -20.77 -3.36 -0.81
N LYS A 375 -22.07 -3.30 -0.48
CA LYS A 375 -22.56 -3.22 0.89
C LYS A 375 -23.20 -4.55 1.24
N VAL A 376 -22.71 -5.18 2.30
CA VAL A 376 -23.11 -6.52 2.73
C VAL A 376 -23.43 -6.46 4.22
N GLY A 377 -24.58 -6.98 4.62
CA GLY A 377 -25.01 -6.96 6.02
C GLY A 377 -24.12 -7.79 6.94
N ASP A 378 -23.65 -8.96 6.44
CA ASP A 378 -22.74 -9.86 7.18
C ASP A 378 -21.55 -10.24 6.28
N PRO A 379 -20.55 -9.34 6.13
CA PRO A 379 -19.41 -9.60 5.28
C PRO A 379 -18.43 -10.58 5.91
N GLN A 380 -18.04 -11.59 5.14
CA GLN A 380 -17.05 -12.60 5.51
C GLN A 380 -15.74 -12.30 4.79
N PHE A 381 -14.69 -12.00 5.55
CA PHE A 381 -13.37 -11.73 5.00
C PHE A 381 -12.40 -12.88 5.24
N GLU A 382 -11.50 -13.09 4.30
CA GLU A 382 -10.35 -13.97 4.53
C GLU A 382 -9.31 -13.22 5.39
N GLY A 383 -9.20 -13.59 6.68
CA GLY A 383 -8.24 -13.04 7.63
C GLY A 383 -8.65 -11.71 8.31
N GLN A 384 -7.88 -11.34 9.34
CA GLN A 384 -8.14 -10.17 10.19
C GLN A 384 -7.94 -8.84 9.44
N THR A 385 -7.08 -8.81 8.44
CA THR A 385 -6.77 -7.62 7.65
C THR A 385 -7.85 -7.24 6.64
N LYS A 386 -8.90 -8.06 6.50
CA LYS A 386 -10.07 -7.82 5.65
C LYS A 386 -9.72 -7.59 4.16
N THR A 387 -8.64 -8.18 3.67
CA THR A 387 -8.08 -7.93 2.34
C THR A 387 -8.87 -8.55 1.19
N LYS A 388 -9.68 -9.59 1.48
CA LYS A 388 -10.42 -10.34 0.48
C LYS A 388 -11.82 -10.73 0.99
N LEU A 389 -12.84 -10.48 0.17
CA LEU A 389 -14.23 -10.84 0.49
C LEU A 389 -14.54 -12.29 0.09
N GLY A 390 -15.10 -13.07 1.04
CA GLY A 390 -15.37 -14.49 0.87
C GLY A 390 -16.84 -14.88 0.60
N ASN A 391 -17.80 -13.98 0.80
CA ASN A 391 -19.24 -14.25 0.66
C ASN A 391 -19.61 -14.81 -0.73
N THR A 392 -19.95 -16.08 -0.83
CA THR A 392 -20.23 -16.75 -2.12
C THR A 392 -21.48 -16.22 -2.83
N GLU A 393 -22.51 -15.81 -2.08
CA GLU A 393 -23.75 -15.24 -2.60
C GLU A 393 -23.52 -13.88 -3.29
N VAL A 394 -22.54 -13.10 -2.84
CA VAL A 394 -22.18 -11.81 -3.43
C VAL A 394 -21.70 -11.96 -4.86
N LYS A 395 -20.97 -13.04 -5.19
CA LYS A 395 -20.53 -13.32 -6.56
C LYS A 395 -21.70 -13.38 -7.53
N SER A 396 -22.69 -14.19 -7.20
CA SER A 396 -23.89 -14.38 -8.04
C SER A 396 -24.71 -13.11 -8.15
N PHE A 397 -24.84 -12.37 -7.05
CA PHE A 397 -25.55 -11.09 -7.00
C PHE A 397 -24.87 -10.05 -7.90
N VAL A 398 -23.57 -9.81 -7.75
CA VAL A 398 -22.82 -8.86 -8.57
C VAL A 398 -22.85 -9.27 -10.03
N GLN A 399 -22.65 -10.56 -10.33
CA GLN A 399 -22.70 -11.07 -11.70
C GLN A 399 -24.05 -10.79 -12.36
N LYS A 400 -25.17 -11.00 -11.64
CA LYS A 400 -26.51 -10.72 -12.14
C LYS A 400 -26.70 -9.24 -12.43
N MET A 401 -26.40 -8.36 -11.46
CA MET A 401 -26.53 -6.91 -11.61
C MET A 401 -25.69 -6.38 -12.77
N CYS A 402 -24.43 -6.81 -12.86
CA CYS A 402 -23.56 -6.44 -13.98
C CYS A 402 -24.12 -6.88 -15.34
N ASN A 403 -24.59 -8.12 -15.47
CA ASN A 403 -25.16 -8.61 -16.75
C ASN A 403 -26.34 -7.77 -17.20
N GLU A 404 -27.25 -7.42 -16.28
CA GLU A 404 -28.45 -6.64 -16.58
C GLU A 404 -28.10 -5.20 -16.99
N HIS A 405 -27.32 -4.49 -16.16
CA HIS A 405 -26.99 -3.09 -16.38
C HIS A 405 -26.03 -2.88 -17.54
N LEU A 406 -25.00 -3.74 -17.72
CA LEU A 406 -24.05 -3.63 -18.82
C LEU A 406 -24.72 -3.94 -20.16
N ALA A 407 -25.58 -4.95 -20.24
CA ALA A 407 -26.31 -5.25 -21.46
C ALA A 407 -27.17 -4.05 -21.89
N HIS A 408 -27.88 -3.44 -20.93
CA HIS A 408 -28.68 -2.24 -21.18
C HIS A 408 -27.80 -1.05 -21.65
N TRP A 409 -26.67 -0.83 -20.97
CA TRP A 409 -25.77 0.26 -21.31
C TRP A 409 -25.19 0.12 -22.73
N PHE A 410 -24.72 -1.09 -23.11
CA PHE A 410 -24.19 -1.35 -24.46
C PHE A 410 -25.23 -1.14 -25.55
N GLU A 411 -26.48 -1.55 -25.31
CA GLU A 411 -27.58 -1.31 -26.27
C GLU A 411 -27.94 0.17 -26.36
N SER A 412 -27.87 0.92 -25.28
CA SER A 412 -28.17 2.36 -25.22
C SER A 412 -27.05 3.22 -25.78
N ASN A 413 -25.80 2.73 -25.79
CA ASN A 413 -24.61 3.49 -26.21
C ASN A 413 -23.80 2.76 -27.29
N PRO A 414 -24.41 2.43 -28.46
CA PRO A 414 -23.77 1.56 -29.45
C PRO A 414 -22.49 2.13 -30.05
N ALA A 415 -22.35 3.46 -30.14
CA ALA A 415 -21.14 4.11 -30.65
C ALA A 415 -19.94 3.88 -29.69
N GLU A 416 -20.13 4.10 -28.38
CA GLU A 416 -19.12 3.89 -27.35
C GLU A 416 -18.80 2.41 -27.19
N ALA A 417 -19.84 1.54 -27.18
CA ALA A 417 -19.69 0.10 -27.15
C ALA A 417 -18.78 -0.43 -28.27
N LYS A 418 -18.96 0.11 -29.49
CA LYS A 418 -18.11 -0.25 -30.64
C LYS A 418 -16.66 0.15 -30.45
N VAL A 419 -16.38 1.29 -29.84
CA VAL A 419 -15.00 1.74 -29.53
C VAL A 419 -14.35 0.81 -28.51
N ILE A 420 -15.07 0.44 -27.44
CA ILE A 420 -14.61 -0.48 -26.40
C ILE A 420 -14.29 -1.85 -27.00
N ILE A 421 -15.20 -2.42 -27.79
CA ILE A 421 -15.00 -3.73 -28.41
C ILE A 421 -13.84 -3.70 -29.41
N ARG A 422 -13.69 -2.61 -30.17
CA ARG A 422 -12.56 -2.47 -31.08
C ARG A 422 -11.22 -2.53 -30.32
N LYS A 423 -11.13 -1.81 -29.21
CA LYS A 423 -9.93 -1.88 -28.36
C LYS A 423 -9.67 -3.31 -27.88
N ALA A 424 -10.69 -4.02 -27.41
CA ALA A 424 -10.56 -5.42 -26.97
C ALA A 424 -10.12 -6.36 -28.11
N VAL A 425 -10.61 -6.14 -29.36
CA VAL A 425 -10.17 -6.89 -30.56
C VAL A 425 -8.71 -6.59 -30.88
N ASP A 426 -8.30 -5.33 -30.80
CA ASP A 426 -6.90 -4.93 -31.05
C ASP A 426 -5.96 -5.55 -29.99
N SER A 427 -6.41 -5.66 -28.73
CA SER A 427 -5.70 -6.37 -27.65
C SER A 427 -5.58 -7.87 -27.95
N ALA A 428 -6.69 -8.53 -28.32
CA ALA A 428 -6.71 -9.95 -28.67
C ALA A 428 -5.76 -10.28 -29.82
N GLN A 429 -5.75 -9.44 -30.87
CA GLN A 429 -4.82 -9.61 -32.01
C GLN A 429 -3.36 -9.48 -31.56
N ALA A 430 -3.04 -8.52 -30.68
CA ALA A 430 -1.73 -8.35 -30.12
C ALA A 430 -1.28 -9.56 -29.31
N ARG A 431 -2.16 -10.08 -28.45
CA ARG A 431 -1.91 -11.28 -27.64
C ARG A 431 -1.65 -12.51 -28.51
N MET A 432 -2.47 -12.71 -29.56
CA MET A 432 -2.26 -13.82 -30.51
C MET A 432 -0.95 -13.69 -31.27
N ALA A 433 -0.58 -12.49 -31.69
CA ALA A 433 0.69 -12.24 -32.37
C ALA A 433 1.89 -12.53 -31.42
N ALA A 434 1.77 -12.12 -30.15
CA ALA A 434 2.79 -12.39 -29.13
C ALA A 434 2.93 -13.88 -28.85
N ARG A 435 1.81 -14.63 -28.73
CA ARG A 435 1.81 -16.09 -28.55
C ARG A 435 2.48 -16.80 -29.71
N LYS A 436 2.14 -16.42 -30.95
CA LYS A 436 2.77 -16.98 -32.15
C LYS A 436 4.28 -16.70 -32.20
N ALA A 437 4.71 -15.51 -31.81
CA ALA A 437 6.12 -15.16 -31.72
C ALA A 437 6.86 -16.03 -30.69
N ARG A 438 6.26 -16.25 -29.49
CA ARG A 438 6.82 -17.17 -28.46
C ARG A 438 6.93 -18.60 -28.96
N GLU A 439 5.93 -19.14 -29.62
CA GLU A 439 5.96 -20.50 -30.16
C GLU A 439 7.08 -20.68 -31.19
N LEU A 440 7.32 -19.66 -32.03
CA LEU A 440 8.43 -19.68 -32.99
C LEU A 440 9.81 -19.66 -32.29
N VAL A 441 9.96 -18.89 -31.20
CA VAL A 441 11.18 -18.87 -30.38
C VAL A 441 11.35 -20.22 -29.67
N ARG A 442 10.29 -20.74 -29.04
CA ARG A 442 10.31 -22.01 -28.34
C ARG A 442 10.64 -23.19 -29.24
N ARG A 443 10.22 -23.20 -30.50
CA ARG A 443 10.62 -24.19 -31.50
C ARG A 443 12.10 -24.09 -31.87
N LYS A 444 12.70 -22.89 -31.83
CA LYS A 444 14.15 -22.70 -32.05
C LYS A 444 14.98 -23.13 -30.84
N THR A 445 14.44 -23.04 -29.62
CA THR A 445 15.11 -23.37 -28.37
C THR A 445 14.87 -24.84 -27.93
N ALA A 446 14.01 -25.59 -28.62
CA ALA A 446 13.76 -27.01 -28.30
C ALA A 446 14.99 -27.93 -28.52
N THR A 447 16.08 -27.40 -29.08
CA THR A 447 17.39 -28.04 -29.16
C THR A 447 18.33 -27.66 -28.01
N ASP A 448 18.00 -26.69 -27.17
CA ASP A 448 18.75 -26.32 -25.96
C ASP A 448 18.15 -26.99 -24.73
N ILE A 449 18.95 -27.86 -24.13
CA ILE A 449 18.62 -28.62 -22.92
C ILE A 449 18.51 -27.62 -21.75
N GLY A 450 17.26 -27.27 -21.32
CA GLY A 450 17.06 -26.61 -20.05
C GLY A 450 16.26 -25.32 -20.02
N GLY A 451 15.37 -24.98 -20.92
CA GLY A 451 14.27 -24.00 -20.77
C GLY A 451 14.51 -22.64 -20.05
N LEU A 452 15.64 -22.44 -19.39
CA LEU A 452 15.98 -21.22 -18.63
C LEU A 452 16.78 -20.22 -19.47
N PRO A 453 16.73 -18.92 -19.16
CA PRO A 453 17.53 -17.93 -19.88
C PRO A 453 19.01 -18.24 -19.79
N GLY A 454 19.73 -18.26 -20.91
CA GLY A 454 21.18 -18.61 -20.94
C GLY A 454 22.07 -17.68 -20.10
N LYS A 455 21.56 -16.50 -19.75
CA LYS A 455 22.26 -15.54 -18.86
C LYS A 455 21.96 -15.73 -17.37
N LEU A 456 20.95 -16.53 -17.00
CA LEU A 456 20.62 -16.83 -15.61
C LEU A 456 21.69 -17.75 -15.03
N ALA A 457 22.37 -17.29 -13.99
CA ALA A 457 23.18 -18.13 -13.14
C ALA A 457 22.32 -18.69 -12.01
N ASP A 458 21.69 -19.85 -12.22
CA ASP A 458 20.71 -20.42 -11.29
C ASP A 458 21.35 -20.92 -9.99
N CYS A 459 20.56 -21.07 -8.94
CA CYS A 459 20.96 -21.73 -7.69
C CYS A 459 20.81 -23.25 -7.79
N ARG A 460 21.46 -23.95 -6.87
CA ARG A 460 21.47 -25.42 -6.85
C ARG A 460 20.31 -26.05 -6.09
N SER A 461 19.74 -25.31 -5.14
CA SER A 461 18.59 -25.76 -4.37
C SER A 461 17.33 -25.75 -5.23
N ASN A 462 16.46 -26.75 -5.03
CA ASN A 462 15.13 -26.82 -5.64
C ASN A 462 14.01 -26.43 -4.67
N ASP A 463 14.34 -25.95 -3.46
CA ASP A 463 13.38 -25.48 -2.48
C ASP A 463 13.16 -23.98 -2.66
N PRO A 464 12.02 -23.55 -3.26
CA PRO A 464 11.77 -22.12 -3.54
C PRO A 464 11.79 -21.24 -2.30
N THR A 465 11.45 -21.81 -1.13
CA THR A 465 11.34 -21.06 0.14
C THR A 465 12.70 -20.57 0.64
N LYS A 466 13.79 -21.24 0.22
CA LYS A 466 15.17 -20.91 0.56
C LYS A 466 15.89 -20.17 -0.56
N CYS A 467 15.33 -20.23 -1.78
CA CYS A 467 15.96 -19.67 -2.96
C CYS A 467 15.61 -18.20 -3.13
N GLU A 468 16.58 -17.44 -3.60
CA GLU A 468 16.43 -16.03 -3.94
C GLU A 468 17.10 -15.73 -5.29
N VAL A 469 16.53 -14.76 -6.03
CA VAL A 469 17.09 -14.31 -7.30
C VAL A 469 17.42 -12.82 -7.21
N TYR A 470 18.65 -12.47 -7.58
CA TYR A 470 19.10 -11.10 -7.74
C TYR A 470 18.97 -10.71 -9.20
N ILE A 471 18.18 -9.66 -9.44
CA ILE A 471 18.15 -8.99 -10.74
C ILE A 471 19.18 -7.87 -10.68
N VAL A 472 20.25 -8.02 -11.44
CA VAL A 472 21.45 -7.17 -11.32
C VAL A 472 21.60 -6.32 -12.57
N GLU A 473 21.87 -5.02 -12.38
CA GLU A 473 22.17 -4.12 -13.47
C GLU A 473 23.54 -4.38 -14.08
N GLY A 474 23.56 -4.63 -15.37
CA GLY A 474 24.77 -4.79 -16.17
C GLY A 474 25.51 -6.13 -16.02
N ASP A 475 26.33 -6.44 -17.03
CA ASP A 475 27.12 -7.70 -17.05
C ASP A 475 28.31 -7.63 -16.06
N SER A 476 28.85 -6.43 -15.77
CA SER A 476 29.99 -6.25 -14.85
C SER A 476 29.60 -6.59 -13.42
N ALA A 477 28.59 -5.91 -12.90
CA ALA A 477 28.06 -6.18 -11.55
C ALA A 477 27.48 -7.59 -11.45
N GLY A 478 26.83 -8.08 -12.54
CA GLY A 478 26.37 -9.46 -12.64
C GLY A 478 27.51 -10.50 -12.54
N GLY A 479 28.69 -10.18 -13.08
CA GLY A 479 29.90 -10.99 -12.95
C GLY A 479 30.44 -11.07 -11.52
N SER A 480 30.55 -9.92 -10.85
CA SER A 480 30.94 -9.83 -9.44
C SER A 480 29.95 -10.58 -8.54
N ALA A 481 28.64 -10.35 -8.73
CA ALA A 481 27.57 -11.01 -7.99
C ALA A 481 27.61 -12.55 -8.18
N LYS A 482 27.79 -13.02 -9.41
CA LYS A 482 27.91 -14.45 -9.73
C LYS A 482 29.08 -15.08 -9.03
N SER A 483 30.21 -14.35 -8.92
CA SER A 483 31.44 -14.86 -8.28
C SER A 483 31.34 -14.82 -6.74
N GLY A 484 30.63 -13.84 -6.17
CA GLY A 484 30.51 -13.67 -4.73
C GLY A 484 29.35 -14.43 -4.07
N ARG A 485 28.34 -14.87 -4.83
CA ARG A 485 27.09 -15.43 -4.30
C ARG A 485 27.25 -16.76 -3.55
N ASP A 486 26.33 -17.09 -2.68
CA ASP A 486 26.09 -18.48 -2.29
C ASP A 486 25.32 -19.19 -3.41
N SER A 487 26.06 -20.02 -4.17
CA SER A 487 25.47 -20.74 -5.30
C SER A 487 24.46 -21.82 -4.91
N MET A 488 24.30 -22.12 -3.61
CA MET A 488 23.29 -23.07 -3.14
C MET A 488 21.89 -22.44 -3.21
N TYR A 489 21.74 -21.19 -2.80
CA TYR A 489 20.44 -20.57 -2.63
C TYR A 489 20.24 -19.28 -3.46
N GLN A 490 21.31 -18.69 -3.97
CA GLN A 490 21.25 -17.42 -4.70
C GLN A 490 21.43 -17.61 -6.21
N ALA A 491 20.45 -17.15 -6.98
CA ALA A 491 20.50 -17.04 -8.43
C ALA A 491 20.79 -15.60 -8.86
N ILE A 492 21.51 -15.42 -9.98
CA ILE A 492 21.82 -14.09 -10.54
C ILE A 492 21.28 -14.00 -11.96
N LEU A 493 20.47 -12.97 -12.20
CA LEU A 493 19.95 -12.61 -13.52
C LEU A 493 20.47 -11.22 -13.91
N PRO A 494 21.52 -11.07 -14.69
CA PRO A 494 21.99 -9.79 -15.16
C PRO A 494 21.06 -9.23 -16.24
N LEU A 495 20.76 -7.93 -16.16
CA LEU A 495 19.99 -7.18 -17.15
C LEU A 495 20.93 -6.30 -17.99
N ARG A 496 20.74 -6.30 -19.31
CA ARG A 496 21.52 -5.48 -20.23
C ARG A 496 20.80 -4.16 -20.51
N GLY A 497 20.95 -3.20 -19.59
CA GLY A 497 20.37 -1.88 -19.71
C GLY A 497 18.88 -1.82 -19.31
N LYS A 498 18.22 -0.72 -19.66
CA LYS A 498 16.84 -0.43 -19.32
C LYS A 498 15.87 -1.37 -20.02
N ILE A 499 14.94 -1.96 -19.27
CA ILE A 499 13.84 -2.73 -19.87
C ILE A 499 12.82 -1.80 -20.51
N ILE A 500 11.94 -2.36 -21.32
CA ILE A 500 10.84 -1.61 -21.91
C ILE A 500 9.91 -1.07 -20.82
N ASN A 501 9.48 0.20 -20.98
CA ASN A 501 8.45 0.77 -20.10
C ASN A 501 7.08 0.16 -20.43
N VAL A 502 6.60 -0.70 -19.57
CA VAL A 502 5.34 -1.45 -19.78
C VAL A 502 4.10 -0.59 -19.62
N GLU A 503 4.20 0.58 -18.97
CA GLU A 503 3.09 1.55 -18.91
C GLU A 503 2.76 2.15 -20.27
N LYS A 504 3.77 2.28 -21.15
CA LYS A 504 3.65 2.87 -22.51
C LYS A 504 3.65 1.83 -23.62
N ALA A 505 3.76 0.55 -23.29
CA ALA A 505 3.95 -0.48 -24.31
C ALA A 505 2.83 -1.52 -24.27
N ARG A 506 2.30 -1.82 -25.43
CA ARG A 506 1.33 -2.90 -25.63
C ARG A 506 1.98 -4.25 -25.35
N ILE A 507 1.21 -5.20 -24.84
CA ILE A 507 1.68 -6.52 -24.35
C ILE A 507 2.52 -7.29 -25.40
N ASP A 508 2.20 -7.16 -26.69
CA ASP A 508 2.95 -7.83 -27.76
C ASP A 508 4.40 -7.30 -27.89
N ARG A 509 4.63 -6.02 -27.59
CA ARG A 509 5.97 -5.42 -27.53
C ARG A 509 6.70 -5.81 -26.24
N VAL A 510 5.98 -5.80 -25.11
CA VAL A 510 6.53 -6.22 -23.80
C VAL A 510 7.05 -7.63 -23.89
N LEU A 511 6.26 -8.55 -24.46
CA LEU A 511 6.62 -9.95 -24.61
C LEU A 511 7.68 -10.26 -25.70
N LYS A 512 7.98 -9.29 -26.58
CA LYS A 512 9.11 -9.37 -27.51
C LYS A 512 10.42 -8.89 -26.90
N ASN A 513 10.37 -8.19 -25.75
CA ASN A 513 11.57 -7.73 -25.09
C ASN A 513 12.30 -8.92 -24.45
N ALA A 514 13.57 -9.12 -24.80
CA ALA A 514 14.36 -10.27 -24.36
C ALA A 514 14.61 -10.27 -22.83
N GLU A 515 14.76 -9.08 -22.23
CA GLU A 515 14.97 -8.93 -20.79
C GLU A 515 13.71 -9.33 -20.02
N VAL A 516 12.54 -8.86 -20.46
CA VAL A 516 11.25 -9.23 -19.87
C VAL A 516 10.97 -10.71 -20.00
N GLN A 517 11.25 -11.31 -21.18
CA GLN A 517 11.12 -12.76 -21.37
C GLN A 517 12.02 -13.54 -20.41
N SER A 518 13.25 -13.05 -20.19
CA SER A 518 14.19 -13.67 -19.26
C SER A 518 13.66 -13.63 -17.81
N ILE A 519 13.07 -12.51 -17.39
CA ILE A 519 12.47 -12.35 -16.05
C ILE A 519 11.28 -13.32 -15.88
N ILE A 520 10.34 -13.33 -16.83
CA ILE A 520 9.16 -14.21 -16.78
C ILE A 520 9.58 -15.68 -16.72
N THR A 521 10.57 -16.06 -17.54
CA THR A 521 11.06 -17.45 -17.60
C THR A 521 11.81 -17.84 -16.32
N ALA A 522 12.61 -16.92 -15.74
CA ALA A 522 13.33 -17.16 -14.51
C ALA A 522 12.38 -17.38 -13.32
N PHE A 523 11.33 -16.56 -13.20
CA PHE A 523 10.37 -16.69 -12.10
C PHE A 523 9.48 -17.94 -12.22
N GLY A 524 9.07 -18.28 -13.44
CA GLY A 524 8.25 -19.46 -13.72
C GLY A 524 6.74 -19.24 -13.48
N THR A 525 6.32 -18.12 -12.93
CA THR A 525 4.94 -17.83 -12.53
C THR A 525 3.98 -17.54 -13.68
N GLY A 526 4.49 -17.15 -14.87
CA GLY A 526 3.65 -16.54 -15.91
C GLY A 526 3.32 -15.08 -15.61
N ILE A 527 2.33 -14.52 -16.30
CA ILE A 527 1.85 -13.13 -16.16
C ILE A 527 0.34 -13.07 -16.36
N HIS A 528 -0.34 -12.04 -15.81
CA HIS A 528 -1.80 -11.83 -15.90
C HIS A 528 -2.62 -13.08 -15.52
N ASP A 529 -3.62 -13.45 -16.32
CA ASP A 529 -4.49 -14.62 -16.08
C ASP A 529 -3.72 -15.96 -16.03
N GLU A 530 -2.52 -16.03 -16.61
CA GLU A 530 -1.65 -17.22 -16.55
C GLU A 530 -0.74 -17.22 -15.30
N PHE A 531 -0.83 -16.16 -14.47
CA PHE A 531 0.02 -16.04 -13.28
C PHE A 531 -0.38 -17.07 -12.23
N ASP A 532 0.61 -17.82 -11.74
CA ASP A 532 0.44 -18.83 -10.71
C ASP A 532 1.58 -18.73 -9.70
N ILE A 533 1.26 -18.19 -8.52
CA ILE A 533 2.24 -17.98 -7.43
C ILE A 533 2.87 -19.30 -6.95
N ALA A 534 2.13 -20.43 -7.04
CA ALA A 534 2.65 -21.73 -6.63
C ALA A 534 3.82 -22.23 -7.51
N LYS A 535 3.99 -21.64 -8.68
CA LYS A 535 5.11 -21.95 -9.60
C LYS A 535 6.33 -21.04 -9.37
N LEU A 536 6.28 -20.14 -8.40
CA LEU A 536 7.39 -19.23 -8.11
C LEU A 536 8.63 -20.02 -7.69
N ARG A 537 9.74 -19.79 -8.40
CA ARG A 537 11.00 -20.51 -8.16
C ARG A 537 11.86 -19.90 -7.07
N TYR A 538 11.64 -18.66 -6.70
CA TYR A 538 12.42 -17.89 -5.73
C TYR A 538 11.52 -17.10 -4.83
N HIS A 539 11.49 -17.38 -3.53
CA HIS A 539 10.65 -16.65 -2.59
C HIS A 539 11.17 -15.24 -2.23
N LYS A 540 12.40 -14.91 -2.67
CA LYS A 540 12.89 -13.53 -2.64
C LYS A 540 13.37 -13.11 -4.02
N ILE A 541 12.83 -12.02 -4.50
CA ILE A 541 13.22 -11.34 -5.74
C ILE A 541 13.88 -10.04 -5.32
N VAL A 542 15.19 -9.96 -5.46
CA VAL A 542 15.99 -8.83 -5.02
C VAL A 542 16.40 -8.00 -6.23
N LEU A 543 15.94 -6.74 -6.28
CA LEU A 543 16.34 -5.77 -7.29
C LEU A 543 17.64 -5.11 -6.80
N MET A 544 18.71 -5.28 -7.54
CA MET A 544 20.04 -4.78 -7.22
C MET A 544 20.57 -3.93 -8.39
N ALA A 545 20.34 -2.63 -8.29
CA ALA A 545 20.72 -1.61 -9.26
C ALA A 545 21.74 -0.65 -8.67
N ASP A 546 22.44 0.07 -9.53
CA ASP A 546 23.40 1.10 -9.14
C ASP A 546 22.73 2.22 -8.34
N ALA A 547 23.50 2.90 -7.48
CA ALA A 547 22.99 3.98 -6.63
C ALA A 547 22.82 5.31 -7.38
N ASP A 548 22.92 5.30 -8.70
CA ASP A 548 22.79 6.47 -9.56
C ASP A 548 21.35 6.65 -10.12
N VAL A 549 21.14 7.70 -10.90
CA VAL A 549 19.83 8.02 -11.51
C VAL A 549 19.37 6.95 -12.52
N ASP A 550 20.29 6.28 -13.20
CA ASP A 550 19.98 5.23 -14.15
C ASP A 550 19.54 3.95 -13.46
N GLY A 551 20.22 3.55 -12.38
CA GLY A 551 19.83 2.41 -11.56
C GLY A 551 18.50 2.61 -10.85
N GLN A 552 18.19 3.82 -10.37
CA GLN A 552 16.87 4.16 -9.83
C GLN A 552 15.78 4.06 -10.91
N HIS A 553 16.06 4.49 -12.14
CA HIS A 553 15.13 4.34 -13.25
C HIS A 553 14.92 2.86 -13.63
N ILE A 554 15.96 2.03 -13.64
CA ILE A 554 15.85 0.59 -13.89
C ILE A 554 15.00 -0.08 -12.80
N SER A 555 15.24 0.25 -11.53
CA SER A 555 14.42 -0.23 -10.42
C SER A 555 12.94 0.16 -10.59
N THR A 556 12.67 1.40 -11.00
CA THR A 556 11.30 1.88 -11.24
C THR A 556 10.65 1.13 -12.41
N LEU A 557 11.37 0.87 -13.52
CA LEU A 557 10.87 0.08 -14.65
C LEU A 557 10.54 -1.35 -14.23
N LEU A 558 11.40 -1.97 -13.40
CA LEU A 558 11.18 -3.32 -12.87
C LEU A 558 9.97 -3.36 -11.94
N LEU A 559 9.85 -2.40 -11.03
CA LEU A 559 8.68 -2.29 -10.15
C LEU A 559 7.40 -2.08 -10.94
N THR A 560 7.45 -1.27 -12.02
CA THR A 560 6.30 -1.08 -12.93
C THR A 560 5.91 -2.40 -13.60
N LEU A 561 6.89 -3.19 -14.07
CA LEU A 561 6.65 -4.50 -14.66
C LEU A 561 6.00 -5.45 -13.64
N LEU A 562 6.56 -5.55 -12.42
CA LEU A 562 6.05 -6.42 -11.38
C LEU A 562 4.64 -6.01 -10.93
N PHE A 563 4.41 -4.73 -10.72
CA PHE A 563 3.10 -4.21 -10.32
C PHE A 563 2.03 -4.44 -11.39
N ARG A 564 2.35 -4.22 -12.69
CA ARG A 564 1.37 -4.33 -13.78
C ARG A 564 1.10 -5.76 -14.23
N PHE A 565 2.09 -6.65 -14.20
CA PHE A 565 2.00 -7.98 -14.81
C PHE A 565 2.11 -9.15 -13.82
N MET A 566 2.62 -8.91 -12.62
CA MET A 566 2.93 -9.93 -11.60
C MET A 566 2.62 -9.39 -10.18
N ARG A 567 1.55 -8.63 -10.06
CA ARG A 567 1.18 -7.92 -8.83
C ARG A 567 1.16 -8.81 -7.57
N PRO A 568 0.71 -10.08 -7.61
CA PRO A 568 0.75 -10.92 -6.42
C PRO A 568 2.16 -11.14 -5.83
N LEU A 569 3.24 -10.94 -6.61
CA LEU A 569 4.60 -11.00 -6.06
C LEU A 569 4.87 -9.88 -5.06
N VAL A 570 4.30 -8.70 -5.28
CA VAL A 570 4.42 -7.56 -4.37
C VAL A 570 3.49 -7.75 -3.16
N GLU A 571 2.26 -8.15 -3.39
CA GLU A 571 1.25 -8.36 -2.36
C GLU A 571 1.65 -9.43 -1.34
N HIS A 572 2.28 -10.52 -1.80
CA HIS A 572 2.79 -11.59 -0.93
C HIS A 572 4.19 -11.32 -0.37
N GLY A 573 4.75 -10.13 -0.61
CA GLY A 573 6.01 -9.69 -0.01
C GLY A 573 7.27 -10.38 -0.54
N HIS A 574 7.26 -10.84 -1.80
CA HIS A 574 8.41 -11.50 -2.42
C HIS A 574 9.44 -10.54 -3.03
N VAL A 575 9.14 -9.24 -3.12
CA VAL A 575 9.97 -8.24 -3.82
C VAL A 575 10.77 -7.41 -2.83
N PHE A 576 12.07 -7.27 -3.07
CA PHE A 576 12.99 -6.52 -2.22
C PHE A 576 13.91 -5.63 -3.05
N LEU A 577 14.31 -4.50 -2.47
CA LEU A 577 15.37 -3.63 -2.98
C LEU A 577 16.62 -3.86 -2.14
N ALA A 578 17.74 -4.21 -2.78
CA ALA A 578 19.03 -4.26 -2.12
C ALA A 578 19.50 -2.83 -1.78
N GLN A 579 20.16 -2.69 -0.63
CA GLN A 579 20.76 -1.44 -0.17
C GLN A 579 22.28 -1.63 -0.13
N PRO A 580 23.00 -1.39 -1.24
CA PRO A 580 24.46 -1.40 -1.22
C PRO A 580 25.00 -0.19 -0.46
N PRO A 581 26.22 -0.26 0.11
CA PRO A 581 26.84 0.88 0.76
C PRO A 581 27.18 1.96 -0.25
N LEU A 582 27.09 3.22 0.20
CA LEU A 582 27.48 4.40 -0.58
C LEU A 582 28.98 4.73 -0.44
N TYR A 583 29.57 4.38 0.70
CA TYR A 583 30.94 4.72 1.02
C TYR A 583 31.72 3.54 1.57
N LYS A 584 33.03 3.51 1.22
CA LYS A 584 34.03 2.63 1.81
C LYS A 584 35.10 3.50 2.48
N LEU A 585 35.35 3.28 3.76
CA LEU A 585 36.33 3.97 4.57
C LEU A 585 37.56 3.07 4.71
N LYS A 586 38.70 3.51 4.22
CA LYS A 586 39.98 2.79 4.28
C LYS A 586 40.86 3.40 5.37
N TRP A 587 41.11 2.65 6.40
CA TRP A 587 41.94 3.04 7.51
C TRP A 587 43.41 2.74 7.26
N GLN A 588 44.32 3.56 7.83
CA GLN A 588 45.76 3.30 7.77
C GLN A 588 46.15 2.05 8.57
N LYS A 589 47.35 1.53 8.31
CA LYS A 589 47.96 0.36 9.00
C LYS A 589 47.22 -0.99 8.75
N GLY A 590 46.50 -1.13 7.64
CA GLY A 590 45.91 -2.41 7.25
C GLY A 590 44.71 -2.83 8.10
N ALA A 591 44.06 -1.89 8.79
CA ALA A 591 42.78 -2.16 9.45
C ALA A 591 41.71 -2.45 8.38
N GLU A 592 40.76 -3.31 8.71
CA GLU A 592 39.67 -3.66 7.80
C GLU A 592 38.87 -2.41 7.41
N PRO A 593 38.44 -2.32 6.15
CA PRO A 593 37.64 -1.20 5.70
C PRO A 593 36.27 -1.25 6.36
N GLU A 594 35.68 -0.09 6.63
CA GLU A 594 34.31 0.06 7.11
C GLU A 594 33.43 0.61 6.01
N PHE A 595 32.15 0.23 5.98
CA PHE A 595 31.21 0.64 4.96
C PHE A 595 30.12 1.53 5.57
N ALA A 596 29.67 2.57 4.85
CA ALA A 596 28.60 3.44 5.27
C ALA A 596 27.50 3.53 4.19
N TYR A 597 26.25 3.49 4.64
CA TYR A 597 25.06 3.48 3.79
C TYR A 597 24.41 4.87 3.67
N SER A 598 24.93 5.86 4.38
CA SER A 598 24.48 7.25 4.32
C SER A 598 25.63 8.21 4.65
N ASP A 599 25.47 9.51 4.30
CA ASP A 599 26.42 10.56 4.69
C ASP A 599 26.55 10.67 6.21
N ARG A 600 25.43 10.59 6.93
CA ARG A 600 25.40 10.63 8.39
C ARG A 600 26.18 9.47 9.01
N GLU A 601 26.04 8.28 8.47
CA GLU A 601 26.76 7.10 8.96
C GLU A 601 28.26 7.22 8.66
N ARG A 602 28.64 7.70 7.46
CA ARG A 602 30.02 8.00 7.10
C ARG A 602 30.66 8.95 8.10
N ASP A 603 29.97 10.05 8.43
CA ASP A 603 30.47 11.07 9.32
C ASP A 603 30.60 10.54 10.76
N ALA A 604 29.63 9.75 11.21
CA ALA A 604 29.67 9.07 12.51
C ALA A 604 30.86 8.07 12.62
N LEU A 605 31.10 7.27 11.56
CA LEU A 605 32.24 6.35 11.51
C LEU A 605 33.59 7.09 11.50
N LEU A 606 33.67 8.24 10.83
CA LEU A 606 34.87 9.10 10.83
C LEU A 606 35.14 9.67 12.22
N GLU A 607 34.12 10.11 12.94
CA GLU A 607 34.25 10.60 14.33
C GLU A 607 34.66 9.49 15.31
N ALA A 608 33.99 8.34 15.21
CA ALA A 608 34.35 7.17 15.98
C ALA A 608 35.78 6.69 15.72
N GLY A 609 36.20 6.72 14.44
CA GLY A 609 37.55 6.40 14.05
C GLY A 609 38.58 7.36 14.67
N LYS A 610 38.31 8.66 14.66
CA LYS A 610 39.15 9.67 15.31
C LYS A 610 39.28 9.42 16.82
N SER A 611 38.17 9.14 17.48
CA SER A 611 38.11 8.86 18.92
C SER A 611 38.93 7.61 19.29
N ASN A 612 38.99 6.61 18.40
CA ASN A 612 39.75 5.38 18.55
C ASN A 612 41.18 5.47 17.98
N ASN A 613 41.71 6.68 17.74
CA ASN A 613 43.02 6.91 17.14
C ASN A 613 43.28 6.23 15.78
N LYS A 614 42.20 5.85 15.04
CA LYS A 614 42.31 5.41 13.67
C LYS A 614 42.55 6.61 12.76
N LYS A 615 43.46 6.49 11.81
CA LYS A 615 43.70 7.54 10.79
C LYS A 615 43.19 7.04 9.46
N ILE A 616 42.42 7.88 8.75
CA ILE A 616 41.97 7.59 7.40
C ILE A 616 43.18 7.65 6.44
N ASN A 617 43.15 6.88 5.38
CA ASN A 617 44.19 6.93 4.36
C ASN A 617 44.17 8.28 3.64
N THR A 618 45.33 8.85 3.33
CA THR A 618 45.44 10.25 2.84
C THR A 618 45.12 10.40 1.36
N GLU A 619 45.28 9.35 0.56
CA GLU A 619 45.13 9.45 -0.89
C GLU A 619 43.76 8.88 -1.37
N ASP A 620 43.29 7.80 -0.74
CA ASP A 620 42.06 7.08 -1.14
C ASP A 620 41.22 6.61 0.05
N GLY A 621 41.27 7.35 1.15
CA GLY A 621 40.67 6.93 2.43
C GLY A 621 39.16 6.88 2.44
N ILE A 622 38.47 7.70 1.61
CA ILE A 622 37.03 7.67 1.45
C ILE A 622 36.73 7.44 -0.02
N GLN A 623 36.27 6.23 -0.33
CA GLN A 623 35.81 5.89 -1.67
C GLN A 623 34.28 5.95 -1.69
N ARG A 624 33.70 6.79 -2.58
CA ARG A 624 32.27 6.78 -2.87
C ARG A 624 32.02 5.81 -4.00
N TYR A 625 31.12 4.83 -3.80
CA TYR A 625 30.68 3.95 -4.86
C TYR A 625 29.65 4.65 -5.73
N LYS A 626 29.87 4.70 -7.04
CA LYS A 626 28.90 5.20 -8.03
C LYS A 626 28.04 4.07 -8.60
N GLY A 627 28.59 2.85 -8.63
CA GLY A 627 27.89 1.69 -9.12
C GLY A 627 28.43 0.37 -8.55
N LEU A 628 27.62 -0.66 -8.62
CA LEU A 628 27.93 -2.03 -8.16
C LEU A 628 29.12 -2.64 -8.91
N GLY A 629 29.37 -2.19 -10.14
CA GLY A 629 30.50 -2.62 -10.95
C GLY A 629 31.87 -2.21 -10.39
N GLU A 630 31.92 -1.26 -9.44
CA GLU A 630 33.15 -0.85 -8.74
C GLU A 630 33.50 -1.77 -7.57
N MET A 631 32.54 -2.61 -7.13
CA MET A 631 32.74 -3.54 -6.03
C MET A 631 33.28 -4.87 -6.56
N ASN A 632 34.30 -5.41 -5.89
CA ASN A 632 34.72 -6.77 -6.15
C ASN A 632 33.73 -7.79 -5.55
N ALA A 633 33.88 -9.05 -5.92
CA ALA A 633 32.97 -10.13 -5.51
C ALA A 633 32.86 -10.30 -3.97
N LYS A 634 33.99 -10.11 -3.26
CA LYS A 634 34.04 -10.21 -1.80
C LYS A 634 33.31 -9.06 -1.14
N GLU A 635 33.57 -7.83 -1.59
CA GLU A 635 32.91 -6.63 -1.07
C GLU A 635 31.39 -6.70 -1.28
N LEU A 636 30.96 -7.11 -2.48
CA LEU A 636 29.55 -7.25 -2.81
C LEU A 636 28.86 -8.31 -1.95
N TRP A 637 29.54 -9.41 -1.66
CA TRP A 637 29.05 -10.42 -0.73
C TRP A 637 28.91 -9.84 0.68
N GLU A 638 30.00 -9.35 1.26
CA GLU A 638 30.07 -8.90 2.65
C GLU A 638 29.14 -7.72 2.99
N THR A 639 28.69 -6.96 2.01
CA THR A 639 27.87 -5.75 2.23
C THR A 639 26.43 -5.87 1.76
N THR A 640 26.18 -6.68 0.70
CA THR A 640 24.90 -6.60 -0.03
C THR A 640 24.24 -7.96 -0.25
N MET A 641 25.00 -9.08 -0.24
CA MET A 641 24.46 -10.38 -0.59
C MET A 641 24.43 -11.39 0.57
N ASP A 642 25.30 -11.25 1.57
CA ASP A 642 25.31 -12.14 2.75
C ASP A 642 24.03 -11.97 3.56
N PRO A 643 23.22 -13.01 3.74
CA PRO A 643 21.97 -12.97 4.48
C PRO A 643 22.09 -12.45 5.92
N GLU A 644 23.27 -12.57 6.55
CA GLU A 644 23.47 -12.19 7.95
C GLU A 644 23.75 -10.69 8.14
N VAL A 645 24.24 -10.00 7.09
CA VAL A 645 24.69 -8.60 7.21
C VAL A 645 24.02 -7.65 6.23
N ARG A 646 23.48 -8.16 5.13
CA ARG A 646 22.84 -7.33 4.09
C ARG A 646 21.60 -6.60 4.58
N ILE A 647 21.35 -5.44 4.00
CA ILE A 647 20.12 -4.67 4.21
C ILE A 647 19.23 -4.82 2.98
N LEU A 648 18.03 -5.40 3.16
CA LEU A 648 17.00 -5.50 2.14
C LEU A 648 15.77 -4.71 2.56
N ARG A 649 15.31 -3.83 1.68
CA ARG A 649 14.06 -3.12 1.85
C ARG A 649 12.95 -3.87 1.13
N GLN A 650 11.99 -4.42 1.87
CA GLN A 650 10.83 -5.07 1.27
C GLN A 650 9.93 -4.03 0.59
N VAL A 651 9.45 -4.36 -0.60
CA VAL A 651 8.46 -3.55 -1.31
C VAL A 651 7.08 -3.98 -0.84
N THR A 652 6.34 -3.05 -0.25
CA THR A 652 4.96 -3.24 0.23
C THR A 652 3.98 -2.51 -0.69
N LEU A 653 2.76 -2.99 -0.73
CA LEU A 653 1.65 -2.35 -1.44
C LEU A 653 0.56 -2.03 -0.42
N ASP A 654 0.63 -0.82 0.14
CA ASP A 654 -0.31 -0.38 1.18
C ASP A 654 -1.60 0.19 0.57
N ASP A 655 -1.49 0.85 -0.58
CA ASP A 655 -2.58 1.45 -1.34
C ASP A 655 -2.39 1.21 -2.84
N ALA A 656 -3.20 0.32 -3.39
CA ALA A 656 -3.11 -0.06 -4.80
C ALA A 656 -3.57 1.06 -5.75
N ALA A 657 -4.52 1.90 -5.33
CA ALA A 657 -5.00 3.01 -6.13
C ALA A 657 -3.94 4.12 -6.20
N ALA A 658 -3.32 4.46 -5.05
CA ALA A 658 -2.22 5.42 -5.02
C ALA A 658 -1.00 4.93 -5.81
N ALA A 659 -0.67 3.64 -5.73
CA ALA A 659 0.40 3.05 -6.53
C ALA A 659 0.09 3.10 -8.03
N ASP A 660 -1.15 2.80 -8.44
CA ASP A 660 -1.59 2.90 -9.84
C ASP A 660 -1.46 4.34 -10.36
N GLU A 661 -1.93 5.33 -9.59
CA GLU A 661 -1.79 6.74 -9.94
C GLU A 661 -0.32 7.14 -10.07
N LEU A 662 0.51 6.76 -9.09
CA LEU A 662 1.94 7.07 -9.08
C LEU A 662 2.67 6.49 -10.29
N PHE A 663 2.44 5.21 -10.64
CA PHE A 663 3.02 4.62 -11.83
C PHE A 663 2.51 5.29 -13.11
N SER A 664 1.23 5.65 -13.18
CA SER A 664 0.66 6.37 -14.32
C SER A 664 1.25 7.77 -14.49
N ILE A 665 1.51 8.51 -13.40
CA ILE A 665 2.17 9.82 -13.43
C ILE A 665 3.65 9.68 -13.84
N LEU A 666 4.40 8.82 -13.14
CA LEU A 666 5.85 8.73 -13.32
C LEU A 666 6.23 8.06 -14.64
N MET A 667 5.52 7.01 -15.02
CA MET A 667 5.87 6.14 -16.15
C MET A 667 4.92 6.30 -17.36
N GLY A 668 3.78 6.98 -17.19
CA GLY A 668 2.78 7.23 -18.25
C GLY A 668 3.21 8.26 -19.28
N GLU A 669 2.31 8.61 -20.20
CA GLU A 669 2.58 9.52 -21.32
C GLU A 669 2.48 11.00 -20.94
N ASP A 670 1.74 11.35 -19.88
CA ASP A 670 1.54 12.73 -19.45
C ASP A 670 2.83 13.34 -18.84
N VAL A 671 3.44 14.20 -19.63
CA VAL A 671 4.67 14.91 -19.24
C VAL A 671 4.39 16.04 -18.26
N ALA A 672 3.22 16.69 -18.38
CA ALA A 672 2.88 17.83 -17.52
C ALA A 672 2.59 17.35 -16.09
N ALA A 673 1.81 16.27 -15.92
CA ALA A 673 1.57 15.65 -14.63
C ALA A 673 2.86 15.19 -13.95
N ARG A 674 3.77 14.57 -14.72
CA ARG A 674 5.09 14.14 -14.20
C ARG A 674 5.95 15.33 -13.76
N ARG A 675 6.02 16.39 -14.56
CA ARG A 675 6.77 17.61 -14.20
C ARG A 675 6.24 18.23 -12.92
N SER A 676 4.91 18.36 -12.80
CA SER A 676 4.25 18.88 -11.60
C SER A 676 4.54 18.02 -10.37
N PHE A 677 4.51 16.68 -10.52
CA PHE A 677 4.86 15.76 -9.45
C PHE A 677 6.31 15.95 -8.98
N ILE A 678 7.27 15.99 -9.92
CA ILE A 678 8.70 16.18 -9.60
C ILE A 678 8.91 17.53 -8.91
N ALA A 679 8.30 18.62 -9.40
CA ALA A 679 8.45 19.95 -8.79
C ALA A 679 7.91 19.99 -7.35
N ARG A 680 6.77 19.36 -7.09
CA ARG A 680 6.17 19.30 -5.73
C ARG A 680 6.99 18.49 -4.75
N ASN A 681 7.62 17.41 -5.21
CA ASN A 681 8.39 16.48 -4.35
C ASN A 681 9.91 16.70 -4.42
N ALA A 682 10.37 17.80 -5.05
CA ALA A 682 11.80 18.08 -5.20
C ALA A 682 12.53 18.26 -3.85
N LYS A 683 11.83 18.72 -2.81
CA LYS A 683 12.37 18.88 -1.45
C LYS A 683 12.68 17.55 -0.76
N ASP A 684 11.99 16.46 -1.16
CA ASP A 684 12.15 15.13 -0.56
C ASP A 684 13.33 14.36 -1.17
N VAL A 685 13.94 14.90 -2.22
CA VAL A 685 15.11 14.31 -2.87
C VAL A 685 16.34 14.53 -2.00
N ARG A 686 16.79 13.47 -1.34
CA ARG A 686 17.96 13.49 -0.45
C ARG A 686 19.29 13.37 -1.19
N PHE A 687 19.29 12.90 -2.43
CA PHE A 687 20.49 12.67 -3.23
C PHE A 687 20.24 13.12 -4.66
N LEU A 688 20.81 14.27 -5.02
CA LEU A 688 21.03 14.66 -6.42
C LEU A 688 22.53 14.44 -6.69
N ASP A 689 22.84 13.53 -7.60
CA ASP A 689 24.17 13.43 -8.17
C ASP A 689 24.28 14.56 -9.21
N VAL A 690 24.76 15.74 -8.78
CA VAL A 690 24.95 16.94 -9.62
C VAL A 690 26.41 16.98 -10.08
#